data_c83fddcf423c60ea5b6835013f8c9fa8
#
_entry.id   c83fddcf423c60ea5b6835013f8c9fa8
#
_cell.length_a   1.000
_cell.length_b   1.000
_cell.length_c   1.000
_cell.angle_alpha   90.00
_cell.angle_beta   90.00
_cell.angle_gamma   90.00
#
_symmetry.space_group_name_H-M   'P 1'
#
loop_
_entity.id
_entity.type
_entity.pdbx_description
1 polymer ?
#
loop_
_entity_poly.entity_id
_entity_poly.type
_entity_poly.pdbx_seq_one_letter_code
_entity_poly.pdbx_strand_id
1 'polypeptide(L)'
;MAHAQSADNKADTSLSTVVVTASGTAVDIKEAPASISVITREDIERKPVTSIGELLSTIPGVTGGLSGTGAQSKIKLRGLPEKYTLILVDGKRQGNSAGINYRDDLGSQDLDWISPEMIERIEVVRGPMSSLYGSDAMGGVINIITRKIGKRWSGSTTLNYSKPSDGDRGDTRQLGFNISGPLSDKFGLRLGGNYTDRAADESTGGFPGTYQSTAGSRKQNLNALLNWQLTPDQVIGIEAAQGIQRATGSDARTASGDQVVYPWGLSKLEQTKFGLSHDGRWGDLTSKLNLVHNKYEDKGDTIGNNSKETTLDGRIDKPLKLWGLDQAMTLGMQWRRESLDNRDTIGLAPIDYAGRPVSGSGLSATTWALFGEDQIFLRENLALTLGLRMDHHQKYGNNWSPRAYLVYHPASEWTVRGGVSRGFRAPNLKENSASAATQSGGNGCRSLAGMGWTSTSVNADGTRGCYMAGNPDLQPETSTNFELGTSWDRNGWALGATYFHTNFKNKIDYQPLGFYNGFWWTRMANAQRARTRGLEGFVNVPLAKGLTWNTNITKMFESKNLSTGASLLAVPELSIYSSLQWQIRQGWSAMFSARHVGKEVVTTGTATTFAKAYTTFDVSMNYKVTDTLTLRAGIINLADKETRTIGANYDNGGRTYFVGMTARF
;
A
#
# COMPACT_ATOMS: atom_id res chain seq x y z
N MET A 1 -35.69 20.96 52.45
CA MET A 1 -35.88 19.90 51.45
C MET A 1 -35.81 20.53 50.07
N ALA A 2 -34.69 20.37 49.40
CA ALA A 2 -34.47 20.84 48.04
C ALA A 2 -34.00 19.65 47.23
N HIS A 3 -34.85 19.20 46.33
CA HIS A 3 -34.49 18.16 45.35
C HIS A 3 -33.64 18.78 44.27
N ALA A 4 -32.38 18.35 44.19
CA ALA A 4 -31.52 18.60 43.04
C ALA A 4 -31.85 17.52 42.00
N GLN A 5 -32.45 17.91 40.87
CA GLN A 5 -32.51 17.12 39.65
C GLN A 5 -31.12 17.18 38.99
N SER A 6 -30.43 16.05 38.99
CA SER A 6 -29.27 15.84 38.15
C SER A 6 -29.74 15.64 36.71
N ALA A 7 -29.56 16.64 35.87
CA ALA A 7 -29.66 16.48 34.41
C ALA A 7 -28.43 15.67 33.94
N ASP A 8 -28.67 14.42 33.57
CA ASP A 8 -27.75 13.56 32.86
C ASP A 8 -27.60 14.08 31.40
N ASN A 9 -26.76 15.10 31.23
CA ASN A 9 -26.29 15.51 29.92
C ASN A 9 -25.16 14.54 29.50
N LYS A 10 -25.53 13.36 28.97
CA LYS A 10 -24.62 12.60 28.11
C LYS A 10 -24.43 13.39 26.84
N ALA A 11 -23.47 14.31 26.86
CA ALA A 11 -22.86 14.78 25.64
C ALA A 11 -22.24 13.57 24.94
N ASP A 12 -22.77 13.22 23.79
CA ASP A 12 -22.17 12.28 22.84
C ASP A 12 -20.85 12.88 22.35
N THR A 13 -19.80 12.74 23.15
CA THR A 13 -18.43 13.04 22.76
C THR A 13 -18.02 11.95 21.79
N SER A 14 -18.29 12.14 20.51
CA SER A 14 -17.59 11.40 19.46
C SER A 14 -16.09 11.60 19.70
N LEU A 15 -15.41 10.55 20.17
CA LEU A 15 -13.97 10.57 20.34
C LEU A 15 -13.35 10.95 18.99
N SER A 16 -12.67 12.09 18.94
CA SER A 16 -12.00 12.56 17.73
C SER A 16 -10.98 11.52 17.28
N THR A 17 -10.96 11.22 15.99
CA THR A 17 -10.00 10.24 15.43
C THR A 17 -8.63 10.88 15.35
N VAL A 18 -7.73 10.48 16.23
CA VAL A 18 -6.33 10.93 16.23
C VAL A 18 -5.53 10.15 15.20
N VAL A 19 -4.85 10.87 14.32
CA VAL A 19 -3.97 10.33 13.26
C VAL A 19 -2.52 10.77 13.49
N VAL A 20 -1.57 9.95 13.04
CA VAL A 20 -0.13 10.17 13.26
C VAL A 20 0.70 10.20 11.98
N THR A 21 0.06 10.04 10.81
CA THR A 21 0.76 9.88 9.53
C THR A 21 0.79 11.17 8.72
N ALA A 22 -0.16 12.06 8.91
CA ALA A 22 -0.32 13.27 8.10
C ALA A 22 0.60 14.43 8.53
N SER A 23 1.14 14.39 9.74
CA SER A 23 2.08 15.36 10.31
C SER A 23 3.14 14.67 11.16
N GLY A 24 4.17 15.40 11.60
CA GLY A 24 5.18 14.91 12.54
C GLY A 24 4.59 14.50 13.89
N THR A 25 3.51 15.13 14.32
CA THR A 25 2.84 14.92 15.61
C THR A 25 1.48 14.22 15.44
N ALA A 26 0.97 13.65 16.53
CA ALA A 26 -0.39 13.14 16.58
C ALA A 26 -1.40 14.30 16.57
N VAL A 27 -2.30 14.33 15.61
CA VAL A 27 -3.30 15.40 15.45
C VAL A 27 -4.70 14.81 15.27
N ASP A 28 -5.73 15.60 15.58
CA ASP A 28 -7.09 15.26 15.16
C ASP A 28 -7.16 15.16 13.64
N ILE A 29 -7.95 14.24 13.11
CA ILE A 29 -8.12 14.07 11.64
C ILE A 29 -8.62 15.36 10.98
N LYS A 30 -9.36 16.22 11.70
CA LYS A 30 -9.81 17.54 11.22
C LYS A 30 -8.65 18.51 11.05
N GLU A 31 -7.65 18.43 11.94
CA GLU A 31 -6.45 19.28 11.93
C GLU A 31 -5.35 18.72 10.99
N ALA A 32 -5.55 17.53 10.44
CA ALA A 32 -4.54 16.90 9.60
C ALA A 32 -4.27 17.71 8.33
N PRO A 33 -3.01 18.13 8.08
CA PRO A 33 -2.64 18.90 6.90
C PRO A 33 -2.48 18.02 5.66
N ALA A 34 -3.42 17.11 5.41
CA ALA A 34 -3.46 16.21 4.26
C ALA A 34 -4.86 15.60 4.07
N SER A 35 -5.13 15.06 2.88
CA SER A 35 -6.25 14.16 2.66
C SER A 35 -5.95 12.80 3.26
N ILE A 36 -6.58 12.48 4.37
CA ILE A 36 -6.38 11.22 5.11
C ILE A 36 -7.69 10.43 5.22
N SER A 37 -7.60 9.11 5.16
CA SER A 37 -8.66 8.18 5.49
C SER A 37 -8.16 7.18 6.51
N VAL A 38 -9.05 6.73 7.38
CA VAL A 38 -8.77 5.73 8.42
C VAL A 38 -9.70 4.54 8.21
N ILE A 39 -9.12 3.34 8.16
CA ILE A 39 -9.85 2.07 8.24
C ILE A 39 -9.72 1.61 9.68
N THR A 40 -10.84 1.49 10.35
CA THR A 40 -10.89 1.14 11.78
C THR A 40 -10.80 -0.36 12.00
N ARG A 41 -10.61 -0.76 13.26
CA ARG A 41 -10.64 -2.17 13.65
C ARG A 41 -11.97 -2.82 13.30
N GLU A 42 -13.08 -2.11 13.52
CA GLU A 42 -14.43 -2.57 13.21
C GLU A 42 -14.61 -2.83 11.72
N ASP A 43 -14.03 -1.98 10.85
CA ASP A 43 -14.07 -2.18 9.39
C ASP A 43 -13.32 -3.45 8.97
N ILE A 44 -12.16 -3.70 9.60
CA ILE A 44 -11.35 -4.90 9.34
C ILE A 44 -12.09 -6.18 9.76
N GLU A 45 -12.86 -6.13 10.86
CA GLU A 45 -13.55 -7.29 11.42
C GLU A 45 -14.87 -7.64 10.73
N ARG A 46 -15.40 -6.80 9.84
CA ARG A 46 -16.73 -7.02 9.21
C ARG A 46 -16.76 -8.14 8.19
N LYS A 47 -15.65 -8.42 7.52
CA LYS A 47 -15.50 -9.50 6.55
C LYS A 47 -14.11 -10.11 6.61
N PRO A 48 -13.90 -11.34 6.11
CA PRO A 48 -12.55 -11.90 6.00
C PRO A 48 -11.66 -11.00 5.16
N VAL A 49 -10.44 -10.75 5.63
CA VAL A 49 -9.43 -9.98 4.91
C VAL A 49 -8.45 -10.97 4.30
N THR A 50 -8.54 -11.20 3.00
CA THR A 50 -7.62 -12.08 2.26
C THR A 50 -6.34 -11.34 1.88
N SER A 51 -6.43 -10.02 1.69
CA SER A 51 -5.33 -9.11 1.45
C SER A 51 -5.68 -7.71 1.98
N ILE A 52 -4.71 -7.04 2.58
CA ILE A 52 -4.86 -5.64 3.00
C ILE A 52 -5.15 -4.74 1.79
N GLY A 53 -4.63 -5.07 0.60
CA GLY A 53 -4.92 -4.35 -0.64
C GLY A 53 -6.41 -4.31 -1.01
N GLU A 54 -7.17 -5.39 -0.77
CA GLU A 54 -8.63 -5.42 -0.97
C GLU A 54 -9.34 -4.46 -0.01
N LEU A 55 -8.93 -4.45 1.25
CA LEU A 55 -9.48 -3.57 2.26
C LEU A 55 -9.23 -2.10 1.91
N LEU A 56 -8.02 -1.75 1.48
CA LEU A 56 -7.64 -0.41 1.04
C LEU A 56 -8.48 0.09 -0.14
N SER A 57 -8.93 -0.81 -1.01
CA SER A 57 -9.73 -0.43 -2.18
C SER A 57 -11.16 0.07 -1.85
N THR A 58 -11.55 0.05 -0.58
CA THR A 58 -12.84 0.58 -0.11
C THR A 58 -12.79 2.09 0.17
N ILE A 59 -11.61 2.71 0.26
CA ILE A 59 -11.44 4.12 0.55
C ILE A 59 -11.30 4.97 -0.73
N PRO A 60 -11.62 6.29 -0.68
CA PRO A 60 -11.49 7.16 -1.83
C PRO A 60 -10.04 7.22 -2.35
N GLY A 61 -9.86 7.34 -3.66
CA GLY A 61 -8.55 7.50 -4.29
C GLY A 61 -7.70 6.23 -4.36
N VAL A 62 -8.18 5.10 -3.82
CA VAL A 62 -7.48 3.82 -3.86
C VAL A 62 -8.16 2.86 -4.81
N THR A 63 -7.38 2.27 -5.70
CA THR A 63 -7.81 1.21 -6.61
C THR A 63 -6.82 0.05 -6.54
N GLY A 64 -7.26 -1.13 -6.88
CA GLY A 64 -6.40 -2.31 -6.87
C GLY A 64 -7.05 -3.52 -6.23
N GLY A 65 -6.24 -4.54 -6.02
CA GLY A 65 -6.62 -5.85 -5.50
C GLY A 65 -5.52 -6.87 -5.78
N LEU A 66 -5.84 -8.15 -5.73
CA LEU A 66 -4.93 -9.22 -6.12
C LEU A 66 -4.67 -9.15 -7.64
N SER A 67 -3.42 -9.27 -8.04
CA SER A 67 -3.08 -9.36 -9.47
C SER A 67 -3.62 -10.66 -10.06
N GLY A 68 -3.82 -10.71 -11.39
CA GLY A 68 -4.25 -11.93 -12.09
C GLY A 68 -3.29 -13.11 -11.92
N THR A 69 -2.07 -12.90 -11.46
CA THR A 69 -1.12 -13.94 -11.06
C THR A 69 -1.33 -14.42 -9.61
N GLY A 70 -2.28 -13.83 -8.89
CA GLY A 70 -2.87 -14.33 -7.65
C GLY A 70 -2.04 -14.20 -6.36
N ALA A 71 -0.75 -14.01 -6.45
CA ALA A 71 0.12 -14.00 -5.27
C ALA A 71 0.46 -12.59 -4.77
N GLN A 72 0.29 -11.57 -5.58
CA GLN A 72 0.74 -10.21 -5.30
C GLN A 72 -0.41 -9.22 -5.34
N SER A 73 -0.43 -8.30 -4.39
CA SER A 73 -1.36 -7.17 -4.38
C SER A 73 -0.81 -6.05 -5.25
N LYS A 74 -1.69 -5.42 -6.03
CA LYS A 74 -1.39 -4.18 -6.75
C LYS A 74 -2.36 -3.12 -6.29
N ILE A 75 -1.84 -2.07 -5.69
CA ILE A 75 -2.62 -0.91 -5.28
C ILE A 75 -2.16 0.33 -6.03
N LYS A 76 -3.08 1.27 -6.22
CA LYS A 76 -2.80 2.58 -6.82
C LYS A 76 -3.46 3.65 -5.99
N LEU A 77 -2.69 4.67 -5.60
CA LEU A 77 -3.21 5.88 -4.98
C LEU A 77 -3.35 6.97 -6.05
N ARG A 78 -4.57 7.48 -6.26
CA ARG A 78 -4.86 8.50 -7.28
C ARG A 78 -4.34 8.14 -8.68
N GLY A 79 -4.41 6.84 -9.01
CA GLY A 79 -3.93 6.30 -10.28
C GLY A 79 -2.43 6.04 -10.38
N LEU A 80 -1.66 6.25 -9.31
CA LEU A 80 -0.23 5.98 -9.26
C LEU A 80 0.05 4.57 -8.78
N PRO A 81 0.93 3.81 -9.46
CA PRO A 81 1.36 2.48 -9.04
C PRO A 81 1.95 2.44 -7.62
N GLU A 82 1.99 1.25 -7.04
CA GLU A 82 2.49 1.00 -5.68
C GLU A 82 3.91 1.48 -5.42
N LYS A 83 4.79 1.49 -6.44
CA LYS A 83 6.16 2.01 -6.30
C LYS A 83 6.24 3.50 -5.90
N TYR A 84 5.13 4.21 -5.93
CA TYR A 84 4.99 5.60 -5.46
C TYR A 84 4.28 5.70 -4.11
N THR A 85 3.97 4.58 -3.48
CA THR A 85 3.27 4.51 -2.19
C THR A 85 4.18 3.90 -1.13
N LEU A 86 4.45 4.66 -0.09
CA LEU A 86 5.24 4.18 1.04
C LEU A 86 4.36 3.41 2.02
N ILE A 87 4.83 2.24 2.45
CA ILE A 87 4.17 1.42 3.46
C ILE A 87 4.95 1.52 4.77
N LEU A 88 4.24 1.85 5.83
CA LEU A 88 4.76 1.93 7.20
C LEU A 88 4.00 0.96 8.11
N VAL A 89 4.69 0.51 9.15
CA VAL A 89 4.10 -0.19 10.29
C VAL A 89 4.55 0.50 11.56
N ASP A 90 3.60 1.05 12.32
CA ASP A 90 3.87 1.88 13.49
C ASP A 90 4.84 3.04 13.19
N GLY A 91 4.71 3.65 12.00
CA GLY A 91 5.59 4.71 11.52
C GLY A 91 6.96 4.26 11.02
N LYS A 92 7.30 2.97 11.10
CA LYS A 92 8.56 2.38 10.64
C LYS A 92 8.42 1.90 9.21
N ARG A 93 9.35 2.26 8.34
CA ARG A 93 9.36 1.85 6.92
C ARG A 93 9.41 0.34 6.79
N GLN A 94 8.52 -0.21 5.98
CA GLN A 94 8.66 -1.57 5.48
C GLN A 94 9.64 -1.57 4.30
N GLY A 95 10.53 -2.55 4.27
CA GLY A 95 11.45 -2.70 3.15
C GLY A 95 10.72 -3.07 1.86
N ASN A 96 11.39 -2.94 0.75
CA ASN A 96 10.85 -3.21 -0.58
C ASN A 96 11.28 -4.60 -1.08
N SER A 97 10.32 -5.50 -1.27
CA SER A 97 10.55 -6.84 -1.83
C SER A 97 10.57 -6.88 -3.36
N ALA A 98 10.12 -5.82 -4.04
CA ALA A 98 9.96 -5.83 -5.51
C ALA A 98 11.27 -6.05 -6.27
N GLY A 99 12.42 -5.62 -5.73
CA GLY A 99 13.73 -5.80 -6.35
C GLY A 99 14.14 -7.26 -6.54
N ILE A 100 13.59 -8.19 -5.75
CA ILE A 100 13.89 -9.63 -5.84
C ILE A 100 13.20 -10.25 -7.04
N ASN A 101 12.04 -9.73 -7.44
CA ASN A 101 11.28 -10.23 -8.59
C ASN A 101 12.09 -10.08 -9.88
N TYR A 102 11.86 -10.98 -10.83
CA TYR A 102 12.37 -10.85 -12.19
C TYR A 102 11.96 -9.50 -12.82
N ARG A 103 10.71 -9.07 -12.58
CA ARG A 103 10.17 -7.78 -13.01
C ARG A 103 9.54 -7.03 -11.86
N ASP A 104 9.92 -5.77 -11.68
CA ASP A 104 9.40 -4.91 -10.59
C ASP A 104 7.92 -4.55 -10.75
N ASP A 105 7.36 -4.67 -11.96
CA ASP A 105 5.96 -4.36 -12.28
C ASP A 105 5.00 -5.53 -12.00
N LEU A 106 5.49 -6.68 -11.55
CA LEU A 106 4.65 -7.82 -11.19
C LEU A 106 3.83 -7.59 -9.92
N GLY A 107 4.15 -6.56 -9.14
CA GLY A 107 3.48 -6.18 -7.91
C GLY A 107 4.35 -6.40 -6.68
N SER A 108 3.83 -6.01 -5.53
CA SER A 108 4.49 -6.10 -4.24
C SER A 108 3.66 -6.93 -3.28
N GLN A 109 4.33 -7.58 -2.33
CA GLN A 109 3.70 -8.35 -1.25
C GLN A 109 3.87 -7.66 0.11
N ASP A 110 4.35 -6.44 0.11
CA ASP A 110 4.80 -5.74 1.32
C ASP A 110 3.68 -5.39 2.31
N LEU A 111 2.42 -5.40 1.86
CA LEU A 111 1.25 -5.19 2.71
C LEU A 111 0.86 -6.42 3.56
N ASP A 112 1.20 -7.63 3.15
CA ASP A 112 0.65 -8.86 3.73
C ASP A 112 1.60 -9.53 4.76
N TRP A 113 2.59 -8.78 5.29
CA TRP A 113 3.52 -9.26 6.32
C TRP A 113 3.02 -9.09 7.76
N ILE A 114 1.82 -8.55 7.94
CA ILE A 114 1.22 -8.30 9.25
C ILE A 114 -0.13 -9.00 9.33
N SER A 115 -0.36 -9.68 10.45
CA SER A 115 -1.66 -10.29 10.74
C SER A 115 -2.73 -9.21 10.88
N PRO A 116 -3.88 -9.34 10.21
CA PRO A 116 -5.02 -8.44 10.41
C PRO A 116 -5.46 -8.31 11.88
N GLU A 117 -5.26 -9.36 12.69
CA GLU A 117 -5.60 -9.36 14.13
C GLU A 117 -4.72 -8.43 14.96
N MET A 118 -3.52 -8.12 14.48
CA MET A 118 -2.60 -7.17 15.13
C MET A 118 -2.94 -5.71 14.81
N ILE A 119 -3.72 -5.45 13.77
CA ILE A 119 -3.99 -4.09 13.28
C ILE A 119 -5.05 -3.43 14.17
N GLU A 120 -4.75 -2.24 14.66
CA GLU A 120 -5.69 -1.34 15.34
C GLU A 120 -6.44 -0.50 14.32
N ARG A 121 -5.71 0.10 13.38
CA ARG A 121 -6.25 0.87 12.26
C ARG A 121 -5.23 1.00 11.15
N ILE A 122 -5.69 1.39 9.97
CA ILE A 122 -4.83 1.74 8.82
C ILE A 122 -5.10 3.19 8.46
N GLU A 123 -4.06 4.02 8.49
CA GLU A 123 -4.10 5.41 8.06
C GLU A 123 -3.56 5.52 6.64
N VAL A 124 -4.33 6.12 5.74
CA VAL A 124 -3.96 6.31 4.34
C VAL A 124 -3.95 7.79 4.01
N VAL A 125 -2.76 8.33 3.83
CA VAL A 125 -2.53 9.71 3.39
C VAL A 125 -2.33 9.71 1.88
N ARG A 126 -3.12 10.51 1.18
CA ARG A 126 -3.08 10.64 -0.28
C ARG A 126 -2.37 11.93 -0.68
N GLY A 127 -1.59 11.85 -1.75
CA GLY A 127 -0.72 12.93 -2.22
C GLY A 127 0.68 12.87 -1.62
N PRO A 128 1.63 13.64 -2.16
CA PRO A 128 3.03 13.54 -1.78
C PRO A 128 3.30 13.88 -0.31
N MET A 129 3.95 12.96 0.38
CA MET A 129 4.42 13.08 1.77
C MET A 129 5.94 13.01 1.87
N SER A 130 6.64 13.30 0.77
CA SER A 130 8.12 13.22 0.74
C SER A 130 8.79 14.22 1.67
N SER A 131 8.13 15.29 2.11
CA SER A 131 8.63 16.23 3.12
C SER A 131 8.88 15.59 4.49
N LEU A 132 8.16 14.54 4.85
CA LEU A 132 8.35 13.77 6.10
C LEU A 132 9.05 12.43 5.85
N TYR A 133 8.67 11.73 4.79
CA TYR A 133 9.02 10.32 4.61
C TYR A 133 10.02 10.06 3.47
N GLY A 134 10.35 11.08 2.65
CA GLY A 134 11.35 10.97 1.58
C GLY A 134 10.86 10.23 0.34
N SER A 135 11.78 9.51 -0.30
CA SER A 135 11.52 8.72 -1.51
C SER A 135 10.38 7.71 -1.30
N ASP A 136 9.65 7.40 -2.37
CA ASP A 136 8.55 6.45 -2.47
C ASP A 136 7.20 6.94 -1.90
N ALA A 137 7.19 8.07 -1.16
CA ALA A 137 5.98 8.73 -0.67
C ALA A 137 5.40 9.76 -1.65
N MET A 138 5.58 9.55 -2.96
CA MET A 138 5.17 10.49 -4.01
C MET A 138 3.67 10.41 -4.33
N GLY A 139 3.06 9.23 -4.18
CA GLY A 139 1.63 8.99 -4.33
C GLY A 139 0.87 9.08 -3.01
N GLY A 140 1.55 8.77 -1.91
CA GLY A 140 1.00 8.78 -0.56
C GLY A 140 1.70 7.81 0.38
N VAL A 141 1.12 7.68 1.57
CA VAL A 141 1.62 6.81 2.65
C VAL A 141 0.48 5.96 3.19
N ILE A 142 0.74 4.68 3.36
CA ILE A 142 -0.13 3.75 4.08
C ILE A 142 0.59 3.37 5.37
N ASN A 143 0.02 3.74 6.52
CA ASN A 143 0.59 3.41 7.82
C ASN A 143 -0.33 2.45 8.58
N ILE A 144 0.15 1.25 8.80
CA ILE A 144 -0.54 0.21 9.55
C ILE A 144 -0.19 0.40 11.02
N ILE A 145 -1.14 0.85 11.81
CA ILE A 145 -0.99 1.04 13.25
C ILE A 145 -1.41 -0.23 13.96
N THR A 146 -0.52 -0.80 14.74
CA THR A 146 -0.76 -2.03 15.48
C THR A 146 -1.32 -1.77 16.87
N ARG A 147 -2.00 -2.77 17.44
CA ARG A 147 -2.55 -2.71 18.80
C ARG A 147 -1.45 -2.46 19.82
N LYS A 148 -1.70 -1.57 20.76
CA LYS A 148 -0.78 -1.29 21.88
C LYS A 148 -0.83 -2.43 22.90
N ILE A 149 0.28 -2.63 23.60
CA ILE A 149 0.37 -3.56 24.73
C ILE A 149 -0.39 -2.93 25.91
N GLY A 150 -1.43 -3.62 26.38
CA GLY A 150 -2.27 -3.16 27.50
C GLY A 150 -1.69 -3.49 28.86
N LYS A 151 -2.35 -2.95 29.92
CA LYS A 151 -2.00 -3.23 31.33
C LYS A 151 -2.48 -4.60 31.81
N ARG A 152 -3.29 -5.29 31.00
CA ARG A 152 -3.81 -6.65 31.26
C ARG A 152 -3.56 -7.50 30.03
N TRP A 153 -3.43 -8.79 30.23
CA TRP A 153 -3.40 -9.72 29.11
C TRP A 153 -4.71 -9.66 28.34
N SER A 154 -4.61 -9.59 27.06
CA SER A 154 -5.73 -9.62 26.13
C SER A 154 -5.29 -10.31 24.84
N GLY A 155 -6.25 -10.88 24.15
CA GLY A 155 -5.92 -11.54 22.89
C GLY A 155 -7.16 -11.78 22.03
N SER A 156 -6.90 -12.18 20.80
CA SER A 156 -7.92 -12.63 19.86
C SER A 156 -7.38 -13.74 18.97
N THR A 157 -8.23 -14.69 18.65
CA THR A 157 -7.99 -15.71 17.64
C THR A 157 -9.13 -15.67 16.64
N THR A 158 -8.82 -15.65 15.36
CA THR A 158 -9.79 -15.60 14.26
C THR A 158 -9.60 -16.80 13.35
N LEU A 159 -10.69 -17.47 13.02
CA LEU A 159 -10.77 -18.51 12.01
C LEU A 159 -11.73 -18.05 10.92
N ASN A 160 -11.34 -18.15 9.65
CA ASN A 160 -12.19 -17.90 8.51
C ASN A 160 -12.06 -19.03 7.48
N TYR A 161 -13.18 -19.34 6.86
CA TYR A 161 -13.25 -20.22 5.71
C TYR A 161 -14.08 -19.54 4.61
N SER A 162 -13.55 -19.51 3.40
CA SER A 162 -14.23 -18.94 2.22
C SER A 162 -14.24 -19.93 1.10
N LYS A 163 -15.41 -20.16 0.51
CA LYS A 163 -15.61 -21.08 -0.59
C LYS A 163 -16.29 -20.39 -1.76
N PRO A 164 -15.63 -20.29 -2.94
CA PRO A 164 -16.29 -19.84 -4.17
C PRO A 164 -17.45 -20.72 -4.55
N SER A 165 -18.48 -20.16 -5.20
CA SER A 165 -19.61 -20.93 -5.76
C SER A 165 -19.23 -21.74 -6.98
N ASP A 166 -18.23 -21.26 -7.71
CA ASP A 166 -17.63 -21.96 -8.84
C ASP A 166 -16.67 -23.02 -8.28
N GLY A 167 -16.93 -24.29 -8.63
CA GLY A 167 -16.15 -25.44 -8.16
C GLY A 167 -14.71 -25.45 -8.66
N ASP A 168 -14.43 -24.75 -9.78
CA ASP A 168 -13.11 -24.64 -10.37
C ASP A 168 -12.22 -23.61 -9.64
N ARG A 169 -12.75 -22.87 -8.66
CA ARG A 169 -12.02 -21.87 -7.88
C ARG A 169 -11.63 -22.38 -6.50
N GLY A 170 -10.38 -22.08 -6.12
CA GLY A 170 -9.80 -22.52 -4.86
C GLY A 170 -10.44 -21.88 -3.63
N ASP A 171 -10.73 -22.68 -2.62
CA ASP A 171 -11.16 -22.24 -1.30
C ASP A 171 -10.01 -21.56 -0.52
N THR A 172 -10.37 -20.80 0.53
CA THR A 172 -9.41 -20.11 1.36
C THR A 172 -9.67 -20.39 2.84
N ARG A 173 -8.62 -20.75 3.58
CA ARG A 173 -8.61 -21.00 5.01
C ARG A 173 -7.68 -20.00 5.69
N GLN A 174 -8.14 -19.40 6.77
CA GLN A 174 -7.34 -18.43 7.51
C GLN A 174 -7.41 -18.71 9.00
N LEU A 175 -6.26 -18.65 9.65
CA LEU A 175 -6.10 -18.60 11.10
C LEU A 175 -5.25 -17.38 11.43
N GLY A 176 -5.75 -16.51 12.29
CA GLY A 176 -5.00 -15.37 12.81
C GLY A 176 -5.08 -15.30 14.31
N PHE A 177 -4.04 -14.78 14.95
CA PHE A 177 -4.03 -14.54 16.39
C PHE A 177 -3.25 -13.29 16.75
N ASN A 178 -3.62 -12.70 17.87
CA ASN A 178 -2.87 -11.66 18.57
C ASN A 178 -3.05 -11.83 20.05
N ILE A 179 -1.95 -11.81 20.82
CA ILE A 179 -1.94 -11.82 22.27
C ILE A 179 -0.98 -10.76 22.77
N SER A 180 -1.37 -9.98 23.76
CA SER A 180 -0.53 -8.94 24.33
C SER A 180 -0.85 -8.69 25.79
N GLY A 181 0.17 -8.35 26.59
CA GLY A 181 -0.01 -8.02 27.98
C GLY A 181 1.33 -7.80 28.71
N PRO A 182 1.27 -7.48 30.00
CA PRO A 182 2.44 -7.26 30.83
C PRO A 182 3.11 -8.59 31.20
N LEU A 183 4.44 -8.67 31.03
CA LEU A 183 5.27 -9.72 31.64
C LEU A 183 5.68 -9.33 33.06
N SER A 184 5.81 -8.04 33.30
CA SER A 184 6.06 -7.43 34.61
C SER A 184 5.69 -5.94 34.55
N ASP A 185 5.90 -5.20 35.65
CA ASP A 185 5.67 -3.74 35.67
C ASP A 185 6.52 -2.97 34.64
N LYS A 186 7.65 -3.53 34.21
CA LYS A 186 8.56 -2.91 33.26
C LYS A 186 8.55 -3.53 31.87
N PHE A 187 8.07 -4.74 31.73
CA PHE A 187 8.10 -5.46 30.47
C PHE A 187 6.70 -5.81 29.97
N GLY A 188 6.44 -5.47 28.72
CA GLY A 188 5.24 -5.85 28.01
C GLY A 188 5.58 -6.65 26.76
N LEU A 189 4.74 -7.64 26.43
CA LEU A 189 4.91 -8.51 25.27
C LEU A 189 3.68 -8.45 24.38
N ARG A 190 3.91 -8.42 23.08
CA ARG A 190 2.90 -8.70 22.06
C ARG A 190 3.42 -9.76 21.10
N LEU A 191 2.60 -10.77 20.86
CA LEU A 191 2.81 -11.79 19.85
C LEU A 191 1.61 -11.82 18.92
N GLY A 192 1.83 -11.93 17.63
CA GLY A 192 0.76 -12.07 16.66
C GLY A 192 1.25 -12.76 15.40
N GLY A 193 0.32 -13.40 14.72
CA GLY A 193 0.64 -14.09 13.49
C GLY A 193 -0.62 -14.52 12.76
N ASN A 194 -0.42 -14.94 11.52
CA ASN A 194 -1.49 -15.55 10.73
C ASN A 194 -0.95 -16.65 9.82
N TYR A 195 -1.86 -17.51 9.46
CA TYR A 195 -1.74 -18.52 8.43
C TYR A 195 -2.91 -18.40 7.47
N THR A 196 -2.64 -18.21 6.19
CA THR A 196 -3.64 -18.19 5.12
C THR A 196 -3.22 -19.18 4.06
N ASP A 197 -4.11 -20.09 3.71
CA ASP A 197 -3.94 -21.07 2.64
C ASP A 197 -5.10 -20.92 1.67
N ARG A 198 -4.79 -20.57 0.42
CA ARG A 198 -5.71 -20.53 -0.70
C ARG A 198 -5.33 -21.64 -1.67
N ALA A 199 -6.25 -22.53 -1.97
CA ALA A 199 -6.07 -23.53 -3.02
C ALA A 199 -5.93 -22.85 -4.40
N ALA A 200 -5.24 -23.49 -5.33
CA ALA A 200 -5.20 -23.06 -6.73
C ALA A 200 -6.57 -23.23 -7.39
N ASP A 201 -6.87 -22.37 -8.36
CA ASP A 201 -8.02 -22.59 -9.24
C ASP A 201 -7.72 -23.79 -10.17
N GLU A 202 -8.71 -24.62 -10.42
CA GLU A 202 -8.62 -25.64 -11.47
C GLU A 202 -8.56 -24.97 -12.84
N SER A 203 -7.79 -25.57 -13.76
CA SER A 203 -7.64 -25.00 -15.10
C SER A 203 -8.88 -25.28 -15.94
N THR A 204 -9.64 -24.26 -16.22
CA THR A 204 -10.65 -24.31 -17.28
C THR A 204 -10.00 -23.97 -18.61
N GLY A 205 -9.59 -24.98 -19.37
CA GLY A 205 -9.12 -25.00 -20.77
C GLY A 205 -9.06 -23.66 -21.53
N GLY A 206 -8.18 -22.74 -21.16
CA GLY A 206 -7.97 -21.46 -21.85
C GLY A 206 -6.87 -21.53 -22.88
N PHE A 207 -6.94 -20.66 -23.89
CA PHE A 207 -5.94 -20.55 -24.95
C PHE A 207 -4.52 -20.36 -24.37
N PRO A 208 -3.48 -20.98 -25.03
CA PRO A 208 -2.09 -20.71 -24.64
C PRO A 208 -1.80 -19.20 -24.60
N GLY A 209 -1.35 -18.71 -23.45
CA GLY A 209 -1.01 -17.28 -23.25
C GLY A 209 -2.08 -16.42 -22.56
N THR A 210 -3.28 -16.93 -22.32
CA THR A 210 -4.26 -16.28 -21.43
C THR A 210 -4.28 -17.00 -20.09
N TYR A 211 -3.71 -16.36 -19.07
CA TYR A 211 -3.70 -16.87 -17.69
C TYR A 211 -5.11 -16.77 -17.09
N GLN A 212 -5.88 -17.85 -17.13
CA GLN A 212 -7.27 -17.88 -16.65
C GLN A 212 -7.43 -18.40 -15.23
N SER A 213 -6.42 -19.03 -14.65
CA SER A 213 -6.46 -19.56 -13.30
C SER A 213 -5.60 -18.75 -12.32
N THR A 214 -6.11 -18.54 -11.09
CA THR A 214 -5.33 -17.91 -10.03
C THR A 214 -4.53 -18.97 -9.30
N ALA A 215 -3.21 -18.77 -9.20
CA ALA A 215 -2.34 -19.66 -8.43
C ALA A 215 -2.81 -19.77 -6.98
N GLY A 216 -2.63 -20.92 -6.37
CA GLY A 216 -2.76 -21.11 -4.96
C GLY A 216 -1.70 -20.27 -4.21
N SER A 217 -1.95 -19.97 -2.96
CA SER A 217 -1.00 -19.20 -2.15
C SER A 217 -1.05 -19.62 -0.70
N ARG A 218 0.12 -19.70 -0.09
CA ARG A 218 0.24 -19.89 1.35
C ARG A 218 1.03 -18.74 1.94
N LYS A 219 0.41 -18.05 2.91
CA LYS A 219 1.02 -16.93 3.62
C LYS A 219 1.03 -17.25 5.12
N GLN A 220 2.18 -17.09 5.74
CA GLN A 220 2.33 -17.24 7.19
C GLN A 220 3.27 -16.18 7.70
N ASN A 221 2.96 -15.62 8.85
CA ASN A 221 3.84 -14.68 9.54
C ASN A 221 3.70 -14.82 11.05
N LEU A 222 4.78 -14.47 11.73
CA LEU A 222 4.89 -14.36 13.17
C LEU A 222 5.62 -13.05 13.48
N ASN A 223 5.04 -12.26 14.38
CA ASN A 223 5.57 -10.97 14.82
C ASN A 223 5.63 -10.94 16.36
N ALA A 224 6.73 -10.49 16.91
CA ALA A 224 6.92 -10.29 18.33
C ALA A 224 7.41 -8.89 18.61
N LEU A 225 6.88 -8.27 19.66
CA LEU A 225 7.32 -6.98 20.19
C LEU A 225 7.47 -7.09 21.70
N LEU A 226 8.66 -6.83 22.21
CA LEU A 226 8.95 -6.67 23.62
C LEU A 226 9.16 -5.19 23.90
N ASN A 227 8.33 -4.61 24.76
CA ASN A 227 8.52 -3.25 25.28
C ASN A 227 9.17 -3.31 26.65
N TRP A 228 10.21 -2.52 26.83
CA TRP A 228 10.87 -2.29 28.11
C TRP A 228 10.64 -0.83 28.55
N GLN A 229 9.85 -0.65 29.61
CA GLN A 229 9.64 0.64 30.27
C GLN A 229 10.90 0.98 31.09
N LEU A 230 11.83 1.73 30.48
CA LEU A 230 13.10 2.09 31.11
C LEU A 230 12.85 3.07 32.26
N THR A 231 12.05 4.11 32.01
CA THR A 231 11.51 5.08 32.98
C THR A 231 10.02 5.32 32.68
N PRO A 232 9.26 6.03 33.53
CA PRO A 232 7.87 6.39 33.21
C PRO A 232 7.70 7.11 31.86
N ASP A 233 8.75 7.81 31.40
CA ASP A 233 8.74 8.63 30.19
C ASP A 233 9.55 8.04 29.03
N GLN A 234 10.15 6.84 29.19
CA GLN A 234 10.99 6.25 28.17
C GLN A 234 10.69 4.75 27.97
N VAL A 235 10.47 4.37 26.72
CA VAL A 235 10.19 2.99 26.31
C VAL A 235 11.19 2.56 25.24
N ILE A 236 11.79 1.40 25.43
CA ILE A 236 12.56 0.69 24.40
C ILE A 236 11.70 -0.45 23.86
N GLY A 237 11.54 -0.49 22.54
CA GLY A 237 10.85 -1.58 21.83
C GLY A 237 11.86 -2.46 21.08
N ILE A 238 11.77 -3.76 21.25
CA ILE A 238 12.54 -4.77 20.50
C ILE A 238 11.56 -5.57 19.69
N GLU A 239 11.69 -5.53 18.37
CA GLU A 239 10.79 -6.18 17.41
C GLU A 239 11.53 -7.26 16.63
N ALA A 240 10.88 -8.41 16.45
CA ALA A 240 11.31 -9.46 15.54
C ALA A 240 10.10 -9.98 14.76
N ALA A 241 10.27 -10.18 13.45
CA ALA A 241 9.23 -10.78 12.64
C ALA A 241 9.84 -11.73 11.61
N GLN A 242 9.10 -12.78 11.30
CA GLN A 242 9.38 -13.71 10.22
C GLN A 242 8.11 -14.00 9.45
N GLY A 243 8.20 -13.98 8.13
CA GLY A 243 7.11 -14.28 7.24
C GLY A 243 7.54 -15.17 6.08
N ILE A 244 6.60 -15.96 5.58
CA ILE A 244 6.78 -16.79 4.40
C ILE A 244 5.55 -16.61 3.52
N GLN A 245 5.75 -16.26 2.26
CA GLN A 245 4.72 -16.27 1.23
C GLN A 245 5.15 -17.22 0.14
N ARG A 246 4.29 -18.18 -0.17
CA ARG A 246 4.54 -19.21 -1.17
C ARG A 246 3.41 -19.17 -2.20
N ALA A 247 3.76 -19.07 -3.48
CA ALA A 247 2.83 -19.42 -4.55
C ALA A 247 2.84 -20.96 -4.67
N THR A 248 1.67 -21.58 -4.61
CA THR A 248 1.50 -22.99 -4.90
C THR A 248 0.99 -23.10 -6.33
N GLY A 249 1.47 -24.08 -7.11
CA GLY A 249 1.21 -24.17 -8.55
C GLY A 249 -0.27 -24.01 -8.89
N SER A 250 -0.54 -23.44 -10.05
CA SER A 250 -1.86 -23.61 -10.66
C SER A 250 -1.88 -24.99 -11.32
N ASP A 251 -3.00 -25.68 -11.28
CA ASP A 251 -3.22 -26.89 -12.09
C ASP A 251 -3.41 -26.54 -13.58
N ALA A 252 -3.08 -25.30 -13.98
CA ALA A 252 -3.07 -24.89 -15.36
C ALA A 252 -2.16 -25.83 -16.14
N ARG A 253 -2.74 -26.56 -17.11
CA ARG A 253 -2.02 -27.46 -17.98
C ARG A 253 -1.94 -26.88 -19.38
N THR A 254 -0.83 -27.10 -20.06
CA THR A 254 -0.75 -26.84 -21.50
C THR A 254 -1.71 -27.73 -22.25
N ALA A 255 -1.97 -27.42 -23.53
CA ALA A 255 -2.73 -28.33 -24.42
C ALA A 255 -2.11 -29.73 -24.55
N SER A 256 -0.81 -29.88 -24.22
CA SER A 256 -0.08 -31.15 -24.13
C SER A 256 -0.22 -31.84 -22.76
N GLY A 257 -0.92 -31.24 -21.81
CA GLY A 257 -1.12 -31.82 -20.47
C GLY A 257 -0.02 -31.51 -19.45
N ASP A 258 1.01 -30.73 -19.84
CA ASP A 258 2.09 -30.37 -18.95
C ASP A 258 1.63 -29.29 -17.97
N GLN A 259 2.02 -29.40 -16.70
CA GLN A 259 1.72 -28.40 -15.71
C GLN A 259 2.41 -27.07 -16.05
N VAL A 260 1.65 -26.00 -16.16
CA VAL A 260 2.21 -24.67 -16.35
C VAL A 260 2.69 -24.15 -15.02
N VAL A 261 3.98 -24.30 -14.76
CA VAL A 261 4.66 -23.57 -13.68
C VAL A 261 4.85 -22.16 -14.18
N TYR A 262 4.29 -21.15 -13.46
CA TYR A 262 4.50 -19.74 -13.80
C TYR A 262 5.97 -19.37 -13.57
N PRO A 263 6.78 -19.16 -14.60
CA PRO A 263 8.20 -18.82 -14.44
C PRO A 263 8.42 -17.40 -13.91
N TRP A 264 7.36 -16.62 -13.73
CA TRP A 264 7.42 -15.20 -13.39
C TRP A 264 7.02 -14.88 -11.94
N GLY A 265 6.56 -15.87 -11.16
CA GLY A 265 6.18 -15.72 -9.76
C GLY A 265 7.27 -16.23 -8.83
N LEU A 266 7.48 -15.53 -7.70
CA LEU A 266 8.29 -16.06 -6.62
C LEU A 266 7.61 -17.31 -6.08
N SER A 267 8.28 -18.47 -6.14
CA SER A 267 7.73 -19.71 -5.60
C SER A 267 7.69 -19.67 -4.07
N LYS A 268 8.65 -18.98 -3.44
CA LYS A 268 8.74 -18.84 -1.98
C LYS A 268 9.51 -17.57 -1.60
N LEU A 269 8.82 -16.59 -1.06
CA LEU A 269 9.43 -15.37 -0.51
C LEU A 269 9.45 -15.45 1.02
N GLU A 270 10.63 -15.26 1.62
CA GLU A 270 10.82 -15.18 3.06
C GLU A 270 11.18 -13.75 3.47
N GLN A 271 10.57 -13.25 4.54
CA GLN A 271 10.93 -12.01 5.21
C GLN A 271 11.48 -12.30 6.59
N THR A 272 12.58 -11.63 6.94
CA THR A 272 13.07 -11.51 8.32
C THR A 272 13.23 -10.05 8.65
N LYS A 273 12.68 -9.62 9.79
CA LYS A 273 12.74 -8.23 10.26
C LYS A 273 13.23 -8.19 11.70
N PHE A 274 14.12 -7.27 11.99
CA PHE A 274 14.52 -6.88 13.34
C PHE A 274 14.36 -5.38 13.50
N GLY A 275 13.84 -4.96 14.66
CA GLY A 275 13.64 -3.56 14.98
C GLY A 275 14.05 -3.23 16.40
N LEU A 276 14.67 -2.07 16.59
CA LEU A 276 14.92 -1.45 17.88
C LEU A 276 14.33 -0.04 17.84
N SER A 277 13.53 0.29 18.83
CA SER A 277 12.93 1.63 18.93
C SER A 277 13.12 2.21 20.31
N HIS A 278 13.20 3.53 20.39
CA HIS A 278 13.16 4.30 21.62
C HIS A 278 12.14 5.42 21.46
N ASP A 279 11.14 5.45 22.34
CA ASP A 279 10.18 6.53 22.49
C ASP A 279 10.47 7.23 23.83
N GLY A 280 10.74 8.55 23.79
CA GLY A 280 11.10 9.33 24.94
C GLY A 280 10.27 10.60 25.09
N ARG A 281 9.97 10.98 26.33
CA ARG A 281 9.38 12.28 26.71
C ARG A 281 10.36 13.00 27.63
N TRP A 282 10.63 14.28 27.32
CA TRP A 282 11.62 15.13 27.99
C TRP A 282 10.97 16.47 28.33
N GLY A 283 10.05 16.43 29.31
CA GLY A 283 9.12 17.54 29.55
C GLY A 283 8.10 17.64 28.43
N ASP A 284 8.07 18.75 27.71
CA ASP A 284 7.24 19.02 26.53
C ASP A 284 7.84 18.56 25.20
N LEU A 285 9.13 18.17 25.18
CA LEU A 285 9.75 17.57 24.02
C LEU A 285 9.50 16.05 23.98
N THR A 286 9.14 15.52 22.82
CA THR A 286 9.11 14.06 22.58
C THR A 286 10.16 13.66 21.56
N SER A 287 10.69 12.45 21.67
CA SER A 287 11.66 11.89 20.73
C SER A 287 11.28 10.49 20.33
N LYS A 288 11.57 10.14 19.06
CA LYS A 288 11.46 8.79 18.53
C LYS A 288 12.73 8.46 17.78
N LEU A 289 13.28 7.27 18.04
CA LEU A 289 14.42 6.72 17.31
C LEU A 289 14.11 5.29 16.93
N ASN A 290 14.29 4.93 15.67
CA ASN A 290 14.03 3.60 15.15
C ASN A 290 15.24 3.11 14.34
N LEU A 291 15.69 1.89 14.64
CA LEU A 291 16.61 1.13 13.80
C LEU A 291 15.88 -0.11 13.32
N VAL A 292 15.71 -0.27 12.01
CA VAL A 292 15.00 -1.40 11.41
C VAL A 292 15.88 -2.04 10.36
N HIS A 293 15.99 -3.38 10.42
CA HIS A 293 16.62 -4.19 9.41
C HIS A 293 15.60 -5.16 8.82
N ASN A 294 15.36 -5.05 7.52
CA ASN A 294 14.54 -5.96 6.74
C ASN A 294 15.41 -6.77 5.79
N LYS A 295 15.13 -8.07 5.70
CA LYS A 295 15.73 -8.98 4.73
C LYS A 295 14.62 -9.76 4.04
N TYR A 296 14.66 -9.80 2.72
CA TYR A 296 13.80 -10.63 1.89
C TYR A 296 14.66 -11.61 1.10
N GLU A 297 14.22 -12.84 1.00
CA GLU A 297 14.91 -13.91 0.28
C GLU A 297 13.92 -14.68 -0.57
N ASP A 298 14.25 -14.87 -1.84
CA ASP A 298 13.61 -15.89 -2.66
C ASP A 298 14.28 -17.22 -2.41
N LYS A 299 13.50 -18.18 -1.88
CA LYS A 299 13.91 -19.56 -1.61
C LYS A 299 13.17 -20.57 -2.47
N GLY A 300 12.71 -20.13 -3.64
CA GLY A 300 12.13 -21.02 -4.64
C GLY A 300 13.16 -21.88 -5.35
N ASP A 301 12.75 -22.43 -6.47
CA ASP A 301 13.58 -23.34 -7.29
C ASP A 301 14.69 -22.60 -8.05
N THR A 302 14.75 -21.29 -7.96
CA THR A 302 15.75 -20.42 -8.59
C THR A 302 16.84 -20.00 -7.60
N ILE A 303 17.89 -19.40 -8.12
CA ILE A 303 19.18 -19.10 -7.49
C ILE A 303 19.02 -17.97 -6.43
N GLY A 304 18.38 -18.21 -5.32
CA GLY A 304 18.42 -17.46 -4.06
C GLY A 304 18.65 -15.94 -4.14
N ASN A 305 17.75 -15.18 -4.80
CA ASN A 305 17.82 -13.71 -4.79
C ASN A 305 17.53 -13.16 -3.39
N ASN A 306 18.18 -12.05 -3.03
CA ASN A 306 17.93 -11.42 -1.74
C ASN A 306 17.99 -9.89 -1.81
N SER A 307 17.19 -9.25 -0.98
CA SER A 307 17.20 -7.81 -0.75
C SER A 307 17.31 -7.52 0.74
N LYS A 308 18.13 -6.52 1.11
CA LYS A 308 18.30 -6.08 2.50
C LYS A 308 18.15 -4.57 2.56
N GLU A 309 17.47 -4.10 3.57
CA GLU A 309 17.36 -2.67 3.88
C GLU A 309 17.60 -2.45 5.37
N THR A 310 18.47 -1.52 5.71
CA THR A 310 18.67 -1.03 7.08
C THR A 310 18.34 0.45 7.11
N THR A 311 17.40 0.83 7.96
CA THR A 311 16.97 2.21 8.16
C THR A 311 17.18 2.62 9.60
N LEU A 312 17.86 3.73 9.82
CA LEU A 312 17.90 4.47 11.08
C LEU A 312 17.15 5.77 10.86
N ASP A 313 16.08 5.99 11.56
CA ASP A 313 15.34 7.25 11.55
C ASP A 313 15.14 7.78 12.96
N GLY A 314 15.20 9.09 13.11
CA GLY A 314 15.01 9.76 14.38
C GLY A 314 14.29 11.09 14.18
N ARG A 315 13.43 11.43 15.13
CA ARG A 315 12.77 12.71 15.18
C ARG A 315 12.57 13.20 16.60
N ILE A 316 12.46 14.50 16.72
CA ILE A 316 12.03 15.21 17.93
C ILE A 316 10.84 16.11 17.58
N ASP A 317 9.86 16.12 18.46
CA ASP A 317 8.66 16.94 18.32
C ASP A 317 8.56 17.84 19.55
N LYS A 318 8.34 19.14 19.34
CA LYS A 318 8.25 20.13 20.42
C LYS A 318 7.18 21.18 20.14
N PRO A 319 6.21 21.39 21.05
CA PRO A 319 5.38 22.58 21.02
C PRO A 319 6.22 23.79 21.37
N LEU A 320 6.04 24.89 20.66
CA LEU A 320 6.78 26.13 20.82
C LEU A 320 5.81 27.31 20.79
N LYS A 321 6.24 28.43 21.39
CA LYS A 321 5.58 29.71 21.19
C LYS A 321 6.58 30.69 20.63
N LEU A 322 6.48 31.01 19.33
CA LEU A 322 7.37 31.95 18.66
C LEU A 322 6.53 33.07 18.03
N TRP A 323 7.03 34.31 18.17
CA TRP A 323 6.35 35.52 17.66
C TRP A 323 4.89 35.66 18.12
N GLY A 324 4.58 35.13 19.32
CA GLY A 324 3.23 35.16 19.90
C GLY A 324 2.28 34.08 19.35
N LEU A 325 2.72 33.23 18.41
CA LEU A 325 1.96 32.15 17.84
C LEU A 325 2.35 30.79 18.45
N ASP A 326 1.37 29.96 18.73
CA ASP A 326 1.59 28.57 19.11
C ASP A 326 2.00 27.75 17.88
N GLN A 327 2.99 26.88 18.05
CA GLN A 327 3.57 26.08 16.97
C GLN A 327 3.85 24.66 17.44
N ALA A 328 3.77 23.69 16.52
CA ALA A 328 4.19 22.32 16.74
C ALA A 328 5.31 21.99 15.74
N MET A 329 6.55 22.01 16.24
CA MET A 329 7.75 21.79 15.44
C MET A 329 8.21 20.34 15.52
N THR A 330 8.49 19.77 14.37
CA THR A 330 9.14 18.47 14.18
C THR A 330 10.47 18.67 13.46
N LEU A 331 11.54 18.09 13.99
CA LEU A 331 12.84 17.97 13.32
C LEU A 331 13.24 16.50 13.27
N GLY A 332 13.81 16.07 12.15
CA GLY A 332 14.19 14.68 12.04
C GLY A 332 15.34 14.42 11.06
N MET A 333 15.86 13.20 11.18
CA MET A 333 16.92 12.67 10.34
C MET A 333 16.63 11.23 9.96
N GLN A 334 17.16 10.81 8.81
CA GLN A 334 17.08 9.42 8.35
C GLN A 334 18.40 9.02 7.68
N TRP A 335 18.81 7.79 7.90
CA TRP A 335 19.85 7.12 7.15
C TRP A 335 19.32 5.78 6.68
N ARG A 336 19.56 5.43 5.41
CA ARG A 336 19.09 4.18 4.80
C ARG A 336 20.17 3.59 3.92
N ARG A 337 20.39 2.29 4.07
CA ARG A 337 21.24 1.48 3.19
C ARG A 337 20.42 0.33 2.63
N GLU A 338 20.44 0.23 1.31
CA GLU A 338 19.79 -0.83 0.53
C GLU A 338 20.84 -1.68 -0.15
N SER A 339 20.58 -2.98 -0.27
CA SER A 339 21.39 -3.89 -1.09
C SER A 339 20.49 -4.95 -1.71
N LEU A 340 20.84 -5.35 -2.93
CA LEU A 340 20.14 -6.33 -3.74
C LEU A 340 21.16 -7.29 -4.33
N ASP A 341 20.92 -8.59 -4.22
CA ASP A 341 21.58 -9.65 -4.98
C ASP A 341 20.48 -10.36 -5.78
N ASN A 342 20.52 -10.23 -7.11
CA ASN A 342 19.51 -10.78 -8.01
C ASN A 342 20.16 -11.32 -9.28
N ARG A 343 20.36 -12.62 -9.31
CA ARG A 343 21.02 -13.32 -10.43
C ARG A 343 20.13 -13.56 -11.61
N ASP A 344 18.81 -13.42 -11.45
CA ASP A 344 17.84 -13.59 -12.54
C ASP A 344 17.82 -12.36 -13.47
N THR A 345 18.35 -11.23 -13.00
CA THR A 345 18.31 -9.96 -13.75
C THR A 345 19.67 -9.28 -13.84
N ILE A 346 20.51 -9.38 -12.80
CA ILE A 346 21.84 -8.75 -12.80
C ILE A 346 22.82 -9.78 -13.38
N GLY A 347 23.38 -9.46 -14.56
CA GLY A 347 24.24 -10.38 -15.30
C GLY A 347 23.48 -11.41 -16.15
N LEU A 348 22.16 -11.26 -16.33
CA LEU A 348 21.39 -12.10 -17.26
C LEU A 348 21.90 -11.95 -18.70
N ALA A 349 22.16 -10.71 -19.15
CA ALA A 349 22.88 -10.46 -20.38
C ALA A 349 24.39 -10.54 -20.11
N PRO A 350 25.18 -11.20 -20.96
CA PRO A 350 26.63 -11.37 -20.76
C PRO A 350 27.39 -10.05 -20.84
N ILE A 351 26.82 -9.07 -21.53
CA ILE A 351 27.33 -7.70 -21.66
C ILE A 351 26.21 -6.71 -21.37
N ASP A 352 26.53 -5.48 -21.02
CA ASP A 352 25.57 -4.38 -21.01
C ASP A 352 25.38 -3.81 -22.43
N TYR A 353 24.43 -2.88 -22.58
CA TYR A 353 24.16 -2.26 -23.89
C TYR A 353 25.35 -1.42 -24.43
N ALA A 354 26.35 -1.06 -23.61
CA ALA A 354 27.56 -0.39 -24.01
C ALA A 354 28.69 -1.39 -24.39
N GLY A 355 28.41 -2.70 -24.36
CA GLY A 355 29.34 -3.78 -24.70
C GLY A 355 30.32 -4.14 -23.59
N ARG A 356 30.11 -3.69 -22.36
CA ARG A 356 30.96 -4.01 -21.21
C ARG A 356 30.54 -5.35 -20.61
N PRO A 357 31.48 -6.26 -20.32
CA PRO A 357 31.13 -7.52 -19.61
C PRO A 357 30.44 -7.23 -18.27
N VAL A 358 29.38 -7.96 -18.01
CA VAL A 358 28.69 -7.88 -16.74
C VAL A 358 29.21 -8.97 -15.80
N SER A 359 29.63 -8.56 -14.60
CA SER A 359 30.11 -9.48 -13.56
C SER A 359 29.43 -9.17 -12.23
N GLY A 360 29.12 -10.25 -11.47
CA GLY A 360 28.44 -10.14 -10.18
C GLY A 360 26.93 -9.90 -10.30
N SER A 361 26.27 -10.01 -9.17
CA SER A 361 24.79 -9.94 -9.03
C SER A 361 24.33 -8.94 -7.98
N GLY A 362 25.30 -8.24 -7.35
CA GLY A 362 25.05 -7.37 -6.20
C GLY A 362 25.04 -5.89 -6.53
N LEU A 363 24.04 -5.16 -6.02
CA LEU A 363 23.92 -3.70 -6.10
C LEU A 363 23.66 -3.14 -4.69
N SER A 364 24.14 -1.92 -4.42
CA SER A 364 23.83 -1.23 -3.16
C SER A 364 23.76 0.28 -3.31
N ALA A 365 23.01 0.94 -2.41
CA ALA A 365 22.94 2.39 -2.32
C ALA A 365 22.77 2.84 -0.87
N THR A 366 23.25 4.05 -0.58
CA THR A 366 23.06 4.73 0.70
C THR A 366 22.42 6.08 0.48
N THR A 367 21.43 6.41 1.32
CA THR A 367 20.72 7.69 1.34
C THR A 367 20.70 8.21 2.77
N TRP A 368 20.85 9.51 2.97
CA TRP A 368 20.58 10.17 4.23
C TRP A 368 19.73 11.42 4.02
N ALA A 369 19.01 11.84 5.04
CA ALA A 369 18.11 12.98 4.94
C ALA A 369 18.01 13.75 6.25
N LEU A 370 17.73 15.05 6.12
CA LEU A 370 17.31 15.92 7.20
C LEU A 370 15.96 16.55 6.82
N PHE A 371 15.07 16.67 7.79
CA PHE A 371 13.77 17.27 7.54
C PHE A 371 13.26 18.06 8.75
N GLY A 372 12.42 19.03 8.46
CA GLY A 372 11.69 19.79 9.46
C GLY A 372 10.27 20.09 8.97
N GLU A 373 9.35 20.11 9.89
CA GLU A 373 7.96 20.53 9.68
C GLU A 373 7.52 21.39 10.85
N ASP A 374 6.82 22.48 10.57
CA ASP A 374 6.27 23.38 11.56
C ASP A 374 4.79 23.63 11.26
N GLN A 375 3.92 23.28 12.20
CA GLN A 375 2.51 23.61 12.17
C GLN A 375 2.27 24.85 13.02
N ILE A 376 1.98 25.97 12.37
CA ILE A 376 1.82 27.31 12.94
C ILE A 376 0.33 27.59 13.09
N PHE A 377 -0.14 27.78 14.33
CA PHE A 377 -1.52 28.14 14.61
C PHE A 377 -1.68 29.66 14.49
N LEU A 378 -2.01 30.14 13.29
CA LEU A 378 -2.17 31.57 12.99
C LEU A 378 -3.36 32.17 13.72
N ARG A 379 -4.40 31.36 13.96
CA ARG A 379 -5.60 31.64 14.77
C ARG A 379 -6.11 30.33 15.35
N GLU A 380 -7.02 30.37 16.30
CA GLU A 380 -7.67 29.18 16.86
C GLU A 380 -8.31 28.28 15.80
N ASN A 381 -8.75 28.86 14.68
CA ASN A 381 -9.41 28.16 13.58
C ASN A 381 -8.59 28.15 12.27
N LEU A 382 -7.31 28.49 12.30
CA LEU A 382 -6.48 28.59 11.10
C LEU A 382 -5.05 28.15 11.39
N ALA A 383 -4.63 27.04 10.81
CA ALA A 383 -3.29 26.48 10.92
C ALA A 383 -2.59 26.44 9.55
N LEU A 384 -1.32 26.84 9.52
CA LEU A 384 -0.41 26.73 8.37
C LEU A 384 0.68 25.71 8.71
N THR A 385 0.82 24.68 7.88
CA THR A 385 1.92 23.72 8.00
C THR A 385 2.95 23.97 6.90
N LEU A 386 4.21 24.15 7.29
CA LEU A 386 5.35 24.30 6.40
C LEU A 386 6.31 23.14 6.65
N GLY A 387 6.68 22.43 5.60
CA GLY A 387 7.62 21.31 5.69
C GLY A 387 8.71 21.41 4.63
N LEU A 388 9.92 20.99 4.99
CA LEU A 388 11.04 20.91 4.08
C LEU A 388 11.90 19.70 4.42
N ARG A 389 12.25 18.92 3.41
CA ARG A 389 13.19 17.81 3.53
C ARG A 389 14.26 17.89 2.45
N MET A 390 15.48 17.59 2.85
CA MET A 390 16.62 17.39 1.97
C MET A 390 17.06 15.93 2.08
N ASP A 391 16.99 15.21 0.97
CA ASP A 391 17.54 13.85 0.83
C ASP A 391 18.83 13.91 0.00
N HIS A 392 19.87 13.25 0.49
CA HIS A 392 21.13 13.07 -0.22
C HIS A 392 21.30 11.59 -0.59
N HIS A 393 21.31 11.30 -1.86
CA HIS A 393 21.59 9.95 -2.39
C HIS A 393 23.00 9.90 -2.96
N GLN A 394 23.76 8.85 -2.64
CA GLN A 394 25.18 8.72 -3.06
C GLN A 394 25.40 8.90 -4.57
N LYS A 395 24.39 8.64 -5.39
CA LYS A 395 24.49 8.74 -6.86
C LYS A 395 23.82 10.00 -7.42
N TYR A 396 22.65 10.39 -6.91
CA TYR A 396 21.82 11.46 -7.47
C TYR A 396 22.00 12.80 -6.77
N GLY A 397 22.85 12.86 -5.71
CA GLY A 397 23.06 14.08 -4.92
C GLY A 397 21.82 14.49 -4.14
N ASN A 398 21.58 15.79 -4.04
CA ASN A 398 20.55 16.38 -3.20
C ASN A 398 19.22 16.52 -3.92
N ASN A 399 18.13 16.15 -3.23
CA ASN A 399 16.77 16.43 -3.65
C ASN A 399 16.00 17.13 -2.52
N TRP A 400 15.21 18.15 -2.88
CA TRP A 400 14.42 18.95 -1.94
C TRP A 400 12.94 18.70 -2.11
N SER A 401 12.24 18.47 -1.01
CA SER A 401 10.80 18.20 -0.97
C SER A 401 10.09 19.22 -0.06
N PRO A 402 9.76 20.41 -0.59
CA PRO A 402 8.97 21.39 0.15
C PRO A 402 7.49 21.03 0.20
N ARG A 403 6.79 21.50 1.27
CA ARG A 403 5.37 21.40 1.48
C ARG A 403 4.83 22.65 2.15
N ALA A 404 3.68 23.12 1.71
CA ALA A 404 2.90 24.16 2.41
C ALA A 404 1.43 23.76 2.38
N TYR A 405 0.77 23.78 3.53
CA TYR A 405 -0.61 23.31 3.68
C TYR A 405 -1.37 24.19 4.67
N LEU A 406 -2.59 24.56 4.34
CA LEU A 406 -3.47 25.37 5.17
C LEU A 406 -4.68 24.54 5.60
N VAL A 407 -5.05 24.64 6.87
CA VAL A 407 -6.29 24.09 7.43
C VAL A 407 -7.05 25.22 8.09
N TYR A 408 -8.32 25.40 7.68
CA TYR A 408 -9.18 26.45 8.14
C TYR A 408 -10.55 25.91 8.56
N HIS A 409 -11.01 26.29 9.74
CA HIS A 409 -12.32 25.95 10.28
C HIS A 409 -13.21 27.20 10.30
N PRO A 410 -14.01 27.46 9.22
CA PRO A 410 -14.96 28.57 9.23
C PRO A 410 -16.04 28.43 10.32
N ALA A 411 -16.35 27.21 10.70
CA ALA A 411 -17.20 26.83 11.83
C ALA A 411 -16.70 25.51 12.42
N SER A 412 -17.13 25.16 13.63
CA SER A 412 -16.71 23.93 14.34
C SER A 412 -17.01 22.64 13.56
N GLU A 413 -18.08 22.66 12.73
CA GLU A 413 -18.47 21.54 11.89
C GLU A 413 -17.81 21.53 10.52
N TRP A 414 -17.15 22.62 10.13
CA TRP A 414 -16.66 22.81 8.76
C TRP A 414 -15.15 22.94 8.72
N THR A 415 -14.51 22.13 7.89
CA THR A 415 -13.08 22.20 7.62
C THR A 415 -12.84 22.46 6.14
N VAL A 416 -12.02 23.45 5.82
CA VAL A 416 -11.46 23.70 4.49
C VAL A 416 -9.96 23.49 4.58
N ARG A 417 -9.39 22.72 3.66
CA ARG A 417 -7.95 22.47 3.65
C ARG A 417 -7.40 22.49 2.24
N GLY A 418 -6.16 22.91 2.10
CA GLY A 418 -5.52 22.90 0.79
C GLY A 418 -4.04 23.18 0.89
N GLY A 419 -3.31 22.80 -0.14
CA GLY A 419 -1.89 23.02 -0.15
C GLY A 419 -1.19 22.57 -1.42
N VAL A 420 0.13 22.76 -1.38
CA VAL A 420 1.05 22.33 -2.41
C VAL A 420 2.15 21.48 -1.76
N SER A 421 2.49 20.37 -2.42
CA SER A 421 3.59 19.52 -1.98
C SER A 421 4.37 19.00 -3.17
N ARG A 422 5.69 18.86 -2.98
CA ARG A 422 6.58 18.22 -3.93
C ARG A 422 7.00 16.86 -3.39
N GLY A 423 6.85 15.83 -4.24
CA GLY A 423 7.34 14.50 -3.99
C GLY A 423 8.46 14.12 -4.95
N PHE A 424 9.23 13.12 -4.58
CA PHE A 424 10.20 12.51 -5.46
C PHE A 424 10.32 11.01 -5.22
N ARG A 425 10.86 10.31 -6.21
CA ARG A 425 11.29 8.91 -6.11
C ARG A 425 12.67 8.76 -6.76
N ALA A 426 13.61 8.25 -5.99
CA ALA A 426 14.90 7.83 -6.54
C ALA A 426 14.69 6.56 -7.40
N PRO A 427 15.38 6.42 -8.55
CA PRO A 427 15.42 5.16 -9.27
C PRO A 427 15.90 4.04 -8.33
N ASN A 428 15.29 2.88 -8.40
CA ASN A 428 15.70 1.73 -7.59
C ASN A 428 17.03 1.13 -8.11
N LEU A 429 17.58 0.15 -7.37
CA LEU A 429 18.90 -0.42 -7.68
C LEU A 429 18.98 -1.04 -9.09
N LYS A 430 17.92 -1.71 -9.57
CA LYS A 430 17.87 -2.27 -10.92
C LYS A 430 17.65 -1.20 -11.99
N GLU A 431 16.72 -0.28 -11.74
CA GLU A 431 16.44 0.81 -12.67
C GLU A 431 17.72 1.62 -13.00
N ASN A 432 18.60 1.80 -12.03
CA ASN A 432 19.80 2.62 -12.21
C ASN A 432 21.07 1.85 -12.58
N SER A 433 20.98 0.57 -12.94
CA SER A 433 22.13 -0.27 -13.29
C SER A 433 22.05 -0.81 -14.71
N ALA A 434 23.07 -0.54 -15.52
CA ALA A 434 23.17 -1.10 -16.87
C ALA A 434 23.36 -2.64 -16.87
N SER A 435 23.87 -3.20 -15.75
CA SER A 435 24.06 -4.65 -15.59
C SER A 435 22.77 -5.38 -15.23
N ALA A 436 21.72 -4.66 -14.83
CA ALA A 436 20.41 -5.23 -14.53
C ALA A 436 19.54 -5.21 -15.80
N ALA A 437 19.18 -6.36 -16.29
CA ALA A 437 18.33 -6.51 -17.48
C ALA A 437 17.31 -7.62 -17.28
N THR A 438 16.13 -7.47 -17.89
CA THR A 438 15.16 -8.54 -18.05
C THR A 438 14.99 -8.87 -19.52
N GLN A 439 14.75 -10.12 -19.85
CA GLN A 439 14.52 -10.53 -21.22
C GLN A 439 13.01 -10.50 -21.53
N SER A 440 12.64 -9.96 -22.68
CA SER A 440 11.28 -9.94 -23.18
C SER A 440 11.22 -10.59 -24.55
N GLY A 441 10.34 -11.56 -24.74
CA GLY A 441 10.08 -12.21 -26.02
C GLY A 441 9.02 -11.52 -26.88
N GLY A 442 8.40 -10.43 -26.41
CA GLY A 442 7.25 -9.84 -27.09
C GLY A 442 6.95 -8.40 -26.73
N ASN A 443 6.04 -8.17 -25.80
CA ASN A 443 5.48 -6.83 -25.50
C ASN A 443 6.53 -5.77 -25.14
N GLY A 444 7.59 -6.13 -24.41
CA GLY A 444 8.67 -5.22 -24.03
C GLY A 444 9.54 -4.78 -25.21
N CYS A 445 9.54 -5.53 -26.31
CA CYS A 445 10.36 -5.28 -27.49
C CYS A 445 9.62 -4.55 -28.62
N ARG A 446 8.30 -4.38 -28.53
CA ARG A 446 7.47 -3.80 -29.62
C ARG A 446 7.92 -2.38 -30.01
N SER A 447 8.45 -1.63 -29.09
CA SER A 447 8.99 -0.29 -29.37
C SER A 447 10.19 -0.29 -30.31
N LEU A 448 10.86 -1.46 -30.51
CA LEU A 448 11.99 -1.67 -31.42
C LEU A 448 11.56 -2.01 -32.84
N ALA A 449 10.27 -2.25 -33.11
CA ALA A 449 9.78 -2.64 -34.44
C ALA A 449 10.17 -1.62 -35.52
N GLY A 450 10.12 -0.32 -35.21
CA GLY A 450 10.58 0.75 -36.12
C GLY A 450 12.10 0.77 -36.38
N MET A 451 12.89 -0.03 -35.65
CA MET A 451 14.32 -0.19 -35.79
C MET A 451 14.72 -1.54 -36.42
N GLY A 452 13.73 -2.31 -36.90
CA GLY A 452 13.95 -3.59 -37.59
C GLY A 452 13.77 -4.84 -36.70
N TRP A 453 13.42 -4.68 -35.41
CA TRP A 453 13.10 -5.82 -34.57
C TRP A 453 11.78 -6.50 -35.00
N THR A 454 11.77 -7.82 -34.98
CA THR A 454 10.57 -8.66 -35.21
C THR A 454 10.46 -9.71 -34.09
N SER A 455 9.33 -10.35 -33.95
CA SER A 455 9.12 -11.45 -32.98
C SER A 455 10.02 -12.68 -33.23
N THR A 456 10.64 -12.77 -34.40
CA THR A 456 11.59 -13.82 -34.78
C THR A 456 13.05 -13.38 -34.65
N SER A 457 13.33 -12.12 -34.28
CA SER A 457 14.69 -11.61 -34.11
C SER A 457 15.44 -12.40 -33.03
N VAL A 458 16.68 -12.76 -33.32
CA VAL A 458 17.57 -13.56 -32.49
C VAL A 458 18.77 -12.74 -32.10
N ASN A 459 19.20 -12.82 -30.85
CA ASN A 459 20.41 -12.22 -30.32
C ASN A 459 21.64 -13.10 -30.57
N ALA A 460 22.84 -12.57 -30.35
CA ALA A 460 24.11 -13.29 -30.55
C ALA A 460 24.26 -14.55 -29.66
N ASP A 461 23.57 -14.60 -28.51
CA ASP A 461 23.52 -15.76 -27.60
C ASP A 461 22.44 -16.81 -27.99
N GLY A 462 21.80 -16.63 -29.13
CA GLY A 462 20.72 -17.49 -29.61
C GLY A 462 19.36 -17.23 -28.94
N THR A 463 19.25 -16.30 -28.01
CA THR A 463 17.99 -15.95 -27.37
C THR A 463 17.10 -15.12 -28.30
N ARG A 464 15.77 -15.28 -28.19
CA ARG A 464 14.80 -14.47 -28.94
C ARG A 464 14.33 -13.29 -28.11
N GLY A 465 13.97 -12.19 -28.80
CA GLY A 465 13.41 -11.01 -28.16
C GLY A 465 14.44 -9.91 -27.93
N CYS A 466 14.32 -9.19 -26.82
CA CYS A 466 15.22 -8.13 -26.46
C CYS A 466 15.52 -8.11 -24.95
N TYR A 467 16.63 -7.47 -24.60
CA TYR A 467 16.97 -7.17 -23.22
C TYR A 467 16.45 -5.78 -22.84
N MET A 468 15.81 -5.70 -21.68
CA MET A 468 15.26 -4.47 -21.10
C MET A 468 16.14 -4.05 -19.92
N ALA A 469 17.09 -3.16 -20.18
CA ALA A 469 18.14 -2.80 -19.24
C ALA A 469 17.80 -1.58 -18.38
N GLY A 470 18.37 -1.52 -17.17
CA GLY A 470 18.44 -0.30 -16.39
C GLY A 470 19.37 0.74 -17.03
N ASN A 471 19.44 1.93 -16.43
CA ASN A 471 20.24 3.04 -16.97
C ASN A 471 20.91 3.82 -15.83
N PRO A 472 22.24 3.85 -15.75
CA PRO A 472 22.97 4.58 -14.74
C PRO A 472 22.80 6.11 -14.78
N ASP A 473 22.31 6.66 -15.90
CA ASP A 473 22.18 8.10 -16.11
C ASP A 473 20.78 8.64 -15.71
N LEU A 474 19.94 7.80 -15.10
CA LEU A 474 18.61 8.22 -14.66
C LEU A 474 18.69 9.33 -13.60
N GLN A 475 17.74 10.25 -13.71
CA GLN A 475 17.47 11.27 -12.71
C GLN A 475 16.25 10.85 -11.85
N PRO A 476 16.12 11.32 -10.60
CA PRO A 476 14.93 11.10 -9.80
C PRO A 476 13.67 11.59 -10.50
N GLU A 477 12.58 10.82 -10.35
CA GLU A 477 11.24 11.24 -10.72
C GLU A 477 10.74 12.27 -9.70
N THR A 478 10.02 13.28 -10.14
CA THR A 478 9.45 14.30 -9.26
C THR A 478 7.99 14.55 -9.57
N SER A 479 7.23 14.91 -8.54
CA SER A 479 5.84 15.35 -8.70
C SER A 479 5.61 16.67 -7.97
N THR A 480 4.63 17.44 -8.47
CA THR A 480 4.06 18.59 -7.77
C THR A 480 2.56 18.38 -7.70
N ASN A 481 2.02 18.36 -6.50
CA ASN A 481 0.60 18.18 -6.22
C ASN A 481 0.01 19.47 -5.66
N PHE A 482 -1.16 19.82 -6.17
CA PHE A 482 -2.06 20.83 -5.64
C PHE A 482 -3.33 20.14 -5.15
N GLU A 483 -3.80 20.54 -3.98
CA GLU A 483 -4.96 19.94 -3.36
C GLU A 483 -5.82 21.01 -2.73
N LEU A 484 -7.16 20.89 -2.88
CA LEU A 484 -8.16 21.70 -2.20
C LEU A 484 -9.32 20.80 -1.80
N GLY A 485 -9.61 20.74 -0.52
CA GLY A 485 -10.68 19.92 0.03
C GLY A 485 -11.52 20.65 1.04
N THR A 486 -12.74 20.18 1.21
CA THR A 486 -13.66 20.64 2.24
C THR A 486 -14.38 19.45 2.86
N SER A 487 -14.68 19.53 4.14
CA SER A 487 -15.50 18.56 4.85
C SER A 487 -16.40 19.23 5.87
N TRP A 488 -17.56 18.63 6.07
CA TRP A 488 -18.55 19.06 7.05
C TRP A 488 -19.00 17.83 7.85
N ASP A 489 -19.06 17.95 9.16
CA ASP A 489 -19.59 16.92 10.03
C ASP A 489 -20.43 17.51 11.16
N ARG A 490 -21.61 16.94 11.38
CA ARG A 490 -22.53 17.31 12.44
C ARG A 490 -23.53 16.19 12.71
N ASN A 491 -23.76 15.87 13.99
CA ASN A 491 -24.77 14.91 14.42
C ASN A 491 -24.68 13.53 13.72
N GLY A 492 -23.46 13.03 13.50
CA GLY A 492 -23.21 11.75 12.81
C GLY A 492 -23.23 11.83 11.28
N TRP A 493 -23.67 12.95 10.69
CA TRP A 493 -23.46 13.24 9.25
C TRP A 493 -22.04 13.67 9.02
N ALA A 494 -21.38 13.13 8.01
CA ALA A 494 -20.08 13.62 7.57
C ALA A 494 -20.01 13.57 6.04
N LEU A 495 -19.62 14.69 5.44
CA LEU A 495 -19.52 14.88 4.00
C LEU A 495 -18.16 15.48 3.68
N GLY A 496 -17.56 15.11 2.58
CA GLY A 496 -16.33 15.76 2.17
C GLY A 496 -16.04 15.57 0.69
N ALA A 497 -15.32 16.53 0.14
CA ALA A 497 -14.84 16.49 -1.23
C ALA A 497 -13.43 17.10 -1.31
N THR A 498 -12.56 16.49 -2.12
CA THR A 498 -11.19 16.97 -2.35
C THR A 498 -10.88 16.91 -3.84
N TYR A 499 -10.56 18.05 -4.41
CA TYR A 499 -9.96 18.14 -5.75
C TYR A 499 -8.45 17.98 -5.63
N PHE A 500 -7.83 17.21 -6.51
CA PHE A 500 -6.38 17.06 -6.60
C PHE A 500 -5.89 17.20 -8.04
N HIS A 501 -4.66 17.70 -8.17
CA HIS A 501 -3.97 17.86 -9.44
C HIS A 501 -2.47 17.59 -9.25
N THR A 502 -1.96 16.53 -9.84
CA THR A 502 -0.57 16.12 -9.73
C THR A 502 0.10 16.09 -11.10
N ASN A 503 1.20 16.84 -11.24
CA ASN A 503 2.06 16.82 -12.42
C ASN A 503 3.34 16.05 -12.09
N PHE A 504 3.73 15.14 -12.98
CA PHE A 504 4.96 14.36 -12.89
C PHE A 504 5.97 14.79 -13.95
N LYS A 505 7.25 14.80 -13.56
CA LYS A 505 8.40 15.02 -14.44
C LYS A 505 9.37 13.86 -14.27
N ASN A 506 10.15 13.62 -15.35
CA ASN A 506 11.18 12.59 -15.38
C ASN A 506 10.65 11.18 -15.07
N LYS A 507 9.37 10.89 -15.40
CA LYS A 507 8.82 9.55 -15.19
C LYS A 507 9.68 8.53 -15.94
N ILE A 508 10.13 7.52 -15.20
CA ILE A 508 11.00 6.47 -15.72
C ILE A 508 10.13 5.43 -16.46
N ASP A 509 10.55 5.15 -17.71
CA ASP A 509 9.93 4.13 -18.54
C ASP A 509 10.93 3.59 -19.56
N TYR A 510 10.66 2.41 -20.14
CA TYR A 510 11.51 1.83 -21.16
C TYR A 510 11.40 2.59 -22.49
N GLN A 511 12.56 2.86 -23.09
CA GLN A 511 12.69 3.45 -24.40
C GLN A 511 13.48 2.52 -25.33
N PRO A 512 13.16 2.46 -26.63
CA PRO A 512 13.94 1.68 -27.58
C PRO A 512 15.36 2.24 -27.68
N LEU A 513 16.33 1.34 -27.69
CA LEU A 513 17.73 1.69 -27.92
C LEU A 513 18.20 1.19 -29.30
N GLY A 514 17.84 -0.06 -29.68
CA GLY A 514 18.20 -0.64 -30.96
C GLY A 514 19.02 -1.93 -30.83
N PHE A 515 19.68 -2.31 -31.92
CA PHE A 515 20.57 -3.47 -31.97
C PHE A 515 22.02 -3.04 -31.75
N TYR A 516 22.62 -3.46 -30.64
CA TYR A 516 24.00 -3.11 -30.28
C TYR A 516 24.74 -4.33 -29.74
N ASN A 517 25.99 -4.49 -30.18
CA ASN A 517 26.88 -5.57 -29.73
C ASN A 517 26.27 -6.98 -29.85
N GLY A 518 25.47 -7.21 -30.89
CA GLY A 518 24.82 -8.48 -31.14
C GLY A 518 23.48 -8.69 -30.40
N PHE A 519 22.96 -7.72 -29.69
CA PHE A 519 21.76 -7.83 -28.89
C PHE A 519 20.76 -6.70 -29.17
N TRP A 520 19.47 -7.01 -29.08
CA TRP A 520 18.37 -6.05 -29.09
C TRP A 520 18.14 -5.48 -27.70
N TRP A 521 18.11 -4.14 -27.60
CA TRP A 521 17.99 -3.44 -26.32
C TRP A 521 16.85 -2.44 -26.29
N THR A 522 16.13 -2.45 -25.15
CA THR A 522 15.46 -1.28 -24.62
C THR A 522 16.16 -0.89 -23.32
N ARG A 523 16.11 0.38 -22.93
CA ARG A 523 16.67 0.83 -21.65
C ARG A 523 15.71 1.78 -20.95
N MET A 524 15.83 1.87 -19.63
CA MET A 524 15.11 2.86 -18.84
C MET A 524 15.61 4.27 -19.16
N ALA A 525 14.68 5.23 -19.24
CA ALA A 525 14.97 6.64 -19.47
C ALA A 525 13.95 7.53 -18.76
N ASN A 526 14.34 8.75 -18.42
CA ASN A 526 13.45 9.80 -17.92
C ASN A 526 12.65 10.43 -19.08
N ALA A 527 11.85 9.63 -19.74
CA ALA A 527 11.27 9.96 -21.04
C ALA A 527 9.87 10.59 -20.96
N GLN A 528 9.23 10.60 -19.78
CA GLN A 528 7.82 10.89 -19.74
C GLN A 528 7.46 11.98 -18.72
N ARG A 529 6.44 12.74 -19.11
CA ARG A 529 5.67 13.62 -18.24
C ARG A 529 4.28 13.01 -18.09
N ALA A 530 3.73 13.02 -16.89
CA ALA A 530 2.39 12.50 -16.65
C ALA A 530 1.58 13.49 -15.82
N ARG A 531 0.27 13.37 -15.92
CA ARG A 531 -0.67 14.15 -15.12
C ARG A 531 -1.80 13.26 -14.63
N THR A 532 -2.14 13.43 -13.35
CA THR A 532 -3.39 12.91 -12.78
C THR A 532 -4.15 14.04 -12.12
N ARG A 533 -5.47 14.11 -12.33
CA ARG A 533 -6.36 15.02 -11.64
C ARG A 533 -7.74 14.41 -11.48
N GLY A 534 -8.41 14.76 -10.39
CA GLY A 534 -9.70 14.18 -10.09
C GLY A 534 -10.36 14.80 -8.87
N LEU A 535 -11.49 14.22 -8.54
CA LEU A 535 -12.28 14.56 -7.35
C LEU A 535 -12.48 13.30 -6.51
N GLU A 536 -12.18 13.39 -5.25
CA GLU A 536 -12.50 12.39 -4.23
C GLU A 536 -13.61 12.92 -3.33
N GLY A 537 -14.52 12.06 -2.91
CA GLY A 537 -15.58 12.44 -1.99
C GLY A 537 -15.96 11.29 -1.07
N PHE A 538 -16.52 11.64 0.08
CA PHE A 538 -17.13 10.70 0.99
C PHE A 538 -18.43 11.27 1.55
N VAL A 539 -19.34 10.35 1.88
CA VAL A 539 -20.63 10.62 2.50
C VAL A 539 -20.85 9.59 3.59
N ASN A 540 -21.17 10.05 4.80
CA ASN A 540 -21.57 9.23 5.92
C ASN A 540 -22.86 9.81 6.48
N VAL A 541 -23.93 8.99 6.51
CA VAL A 541 -25.28 9.45 6.87
C VAL A 541 -25.92 8.44 7.82
N PRO A 542 -26.28 8.83 9.05
CA PRO A 542 -27.15 8.04 9.90
C PRO A 542 -28.59 8.10 9.37
N LEU A 543 -29.02 7.04 8.67
CA LEU A 543 -30.36 6.97 8.07
C LEU A 543 -31.45 6.71 9.13
N ALA A 544 -31.13 5.93 10.14
CA ALA A 544 -31.99 5.61 11.28
C ALA A 544 -31.13 5.15 12.46
N LYS A 545 -31.74 4.94 13.62
CA LYS A 545 -31.04 4.40 14.78
C LYS A 545 -30.42 3.04 14.44
N GLY A 546 -29.10 2.97 14.51
CA GLY A 546 -28.33 1.77 14.17
C GLY A 546 -28.19 1.48 12.67
N LEU A 547 -28.65 2.35 11.76
CA LEU A 547 -28.49 2.20 10.32
C LEU A 547 -27.71 3.39 9.76
N THR A 548 -26.52 3.11 9.22
CA THR A 548 -25.63 4.12 8.65
C THR A 548 -25.34 3.79 7.18
N TRP A 549 -25.38 4.80 6.34
CA TRP A 549 -24.95 4.73 4.95
C TRP A 549 -23.61 5.44 4.78
N ASN A 550 -22.64 4.71 4.23
CA ASN A 550 -21.30 5.25 3.92
C ASN A 550 -21.03 5.09 2.42
N THR A 551 -20.52 6.13 1.79
CA THR A 551 -20.14 6.08 0.38
C THR A 551 -18.83 6.82 0.16
N ASN A 552 -17.93 6.20 -0.57
CA ASN A 552 -16.67 6.75 -1.04
C ASN A 552 -16.69 6.80 -2.57
N ILE A 553 -16.29 7.95 -3.15
CA ILE A 553 -16.33 8.20 -4.58
C ILE A 553 -14.99 8.75 -5.02
N THR A 554 -14.50 8.28 -6.16
CA THR A 554 -13.35 8.86 -6.86
C THR A 554 -13.69 9.01 -8.33
N LYS A 555 -13.66 10.23 -8.85
CA LYS A 555 -13.78 10.53 -10.27
C LYS A 555 -12.46 11.06 -10.80
N MET A 556 -11.84 10.31 -11.69
CA MET A 556 -10.66 10.75 -12.44
C MET A 556 -11.10 11.59 -13.63
N PHE A 557 -10.64 12.83 -13.72
CA PHE A 557 -10.84 13.70 -14.87
C PHE A 557 -9.75 13.51 -15.91
N GLU A 558 -8.53 13.21 -15.45
CA GLU A 558 -7.38 12.97 -16.29
C GLU A 558 -6.41 12.01 -15.59
N SER A 559 -5.94 11.03 -16.32
CA SER A 559 -4.84 10.14 -15.94
C SER A 559 -4.06 9.82 -17.22
N LYS A 560 -3.02 10.65 -17.52
CA LYS A 560 -2.47 10.75 -18.87
C LYS A 560 -0.95 10.85 -18.86
N ASN A 561 -0.34 10.16 -19.79
CA ASN A 561 1.02 10.41 -20.21
C ASN A 561 1.03 11.59 -21.17
N LEU A 562 1.63 12.71 -20.79
CA LEU A 562 1.64 13.94 -21.58
C LEU A 562 2.62 13.89 -22.78
N SER A 563 3.59 12.98 -22.76
CA SER A 563 4.56 12.81 -23.85
C SER A 563 3.95 12.05 -25.03
N THR A 564 3.09 11.05 -24.75
CA THR A 564 2.47 10.20 -25.77
C THR A 564 0.98 10.51 -26.00
N GLY A 565 0.36 11.25 -25.10
CA GLY A 565 -1.08 11.48 -25.12
C GLY A 565 -1.92 10.27 -24.62
N ALA A 566 -1.30 9.14 -24.32
CA ALA A 566 -1.99 7.92 -23.90
C ALA A 566 -2.47 8.00 -22.45
N SER A 567 -3.58 7.31 -22.15
CA SER A 567 -4.04 7.13 -20.77
C SER A 567 -3.08 6.24 -19.98
N LEU A 568 -2.95 6.49 -18.67
CA LEU A 568 -2.24 5.58 -17.78
C LEU A 568 -3.06 4.29 -17.60
N LEU A 569 -2.36 3.15 -17.51
CA LEU A 569 -2.98 1.83 -17.41
C LEU A 569 -3.66 1.60 -16.06
N ALA A 570 -4.75 0.83 -16.08
CA ALA A 570 -5.47 0.35 -14.91
C ALA A 570 -5.86 1.48 -13.93
N VAL A 571 -6.41 2.56 -14.47
CA VAL A 571 -6.96 3.68 -13.70
C VAL A 571 -8.41 3.88 -14.10
N PRO A 572 -9.38 3.41 -13.27
CA PRO A 572 -10.79 3.59 -13.56
C PRO A 572 -11.19 5.06 -13.61
N GLU A 573 -12.04 5.43 -14.54
CA GLU A 573 -12.57 6.81 -14.59
C GLU A 573 -13.44 7.17 -13.39
N LEU A 574 -14.13 6.17 -12.83
CA LEU A 574 -15.01 6.28 -11.67
C LEU A 574 -14.86 5.07 -10.78
N SER A 575 -14.66 5.29 -9.49
CA SER A 575 -14.71 4.25 -8.46
C SER A 575 -15.68 4.68 -7.37
N ILE A 576 -16.61 3.81 -7.02
CA ILE A 576 -17.56 4.03 -5.93
C ILE A 576 -17.56 2.81 -5.04
N TYR A 577 -17.43 3.03 -3.75
CA TYR A 577 -17.72 2.03 -2.72
C TYR A 577 -18.83 2.58 -1.84
N SER A 578 -19.93 1.86 -1.71
CA SER A 578 -21.09 2.25 -0.90
C SER A 578 -21.48 1.11 0.02
N SER A 579 -21.78 1.41 1.28
CA SER A 579 -22.22 0.40 2.25
C SER A 579 -23.34 0.91 3.14
N LEU A 580 -24.29 0.01 3.43
CA LEU A 580 -25.29 0.14 4.45
C LEU A 580 -24.88 -0.74 5.62
N GLN A 581 -24.67 -0.14 6.78
CA GLN A 581 -24.29 -0.81 8.01
C GLN A 581 -25.46 -0.75 8.97
N TRP A 582 -25.94 -1.91 9.39
CA TRP A 582 -27.12 -2.01 10.22
C TRP A 582 -26.85 -2.77 11.52
N GLN A 583 -26.93 -2.07 12.65
CA GLN A 583 -27.02 -2.68 13.97
C GLN A 583 -28.47 -3.07 14.22
N ILE A 584 -28.82 -4.32 13.88
CA ILE A 584 -30.21 -4.82 13.90
C ILE A 584 -30.75 -4.84 15.32
N ARG A 585 -29.95 -5.38 16.24
CA ARG A 585 -30.18 -5.42 17.69
C ARG A 585 -28.84 -5.66 18.40
N GLN A 586 -28.86 -5.62 19.72
CA GLN A 586 -27.67 -5.93 20.50
C GLN A 586 -27.08 -7.30 20.08
N GLY A 587 -25.80 -7.33 19.77
CA GLY A 587 -25.07 -8.51 19.31
C GLY A 587 -25.28 -8.89 17.84
N TRP A 588 -26.20 -8.27 17.08
CA TRP A 588 -26.46 -8.58 15.68
C TRP A 588 -26.22 -7.36 14.79
N SER A 589 -25.31 -7.49 13.85
CA SER A 589 -25.10 -6.46 12.82
C SER A 589 -25.03 -7.06 11.42
N ALA A 590 -25.47 -6.31 10.44
CA ALA A 590 -25.39 -6.68 9.04
C ALA A 590 -24.75 -5.55 8.23
N MET A 591 -24.13 -5.89 7.14
CA MET A 591 -23.62 -4.94 6.15
C MET A 591 -23.98 -5.41 4.75
N PHE A 592 -24.53 -4.49 3.95
CA PHE A 592 -24.65 -4.64 2.51
C PHE A 592 -23.70 -3.62 1.88
N SER A 593 -22.88 -4.05 0.91
CA SER A 593 -22.00 -3.12 0.19
C SER A 593 -22.08 -3.34 -1.31
N ALA A 594 -21.82 -2.24 -2.04
CA ALA A 594 -21.72 -2.21 -3.49
C ALA A 594 -20.40 -1.54 -3.87
N ARG A 595 -19.66 -2.16 -4.80
CA ARG A 595 -18.44 -1.60 -5.37
C ARG A 595 -18.60 -1.47 -6.88
N HIS A 596 -18.53 -0.24 -7.37
CA HIS A 596 -18.52 0.07 -8.79
C HIS A 596 -17.11 0.46 -9.23
N VAL A 597 -16.62 -0.20 -10.29
CA VAL A 597 -15.37 0.13 -10.97
C VAL A 597 -15.72 0.52 -12.39
N GLY A 598 -15.43 1.75 -12.76
CA GLY A 598 -15.67 2.29 -14.09
C GLY A 598 -14.77 1.68 -15.14
N LYS A 599 -14.96 2.10 -16.37
CA LYS A 599 -14.11 1.74 -17.51
C LYS A 599 -12.64 2.11 -17.23
N GLU A 600 -11.73 1.21 -17.59
CA GLU A 600 -10.28 1.45 -17.45
C GLU A 600 -9.51 0.95 -18.67
N VAL A 601 -8.33 1.56 -18.91
CA VAL A 601 -7.41 1.13 -19.97
C VAL A 601 -6.63 -0.09 -19.52
N VAL A 602 -6.64 -1.17 -20.30
CA VAL A 602 -5.94 -2.42 -20.01
C VAL A 602 -4.61 -2.50 -20.74
N THR A 603 -4.59 -2.14 -22.01
CA THR A 603 -3.37 -2.10 -22.83
C THR A 603 -3.30 -0.83 -23.65
N THR A 604 -2.06 -0.35 -23.88
CA THR A 604 -1.75 0.72 -24.83
C THR A 604 -0.76 0.17 -25.86
N GLY A 605 -0.91 0.55 -27.11
CA GLY A 605 -0.03 0.08 -28.19
C GLY A 605 -0.67 0.39 -29.54
N THR A 606 -0.60 -0.53 -30.50
CA THR A 606 -1.27 -0.40 -31.82
C THR A 606 -2.80 -0.29 -31.69
N ALA A 607 -3.38 -0.85 -30.62
CA ALA A 607 -4.77 -0.64 -30.24
C ALA A 607 -4.90 -0.48 -28.73
N THR A 608 -5.63 0.57 -28.29
CA THR A 608 -5.99 0.74 -26.88
C THR A 608 -7.19 -0.14 -26.57
N THR A 609 -7.03 -1.07 -25.62
CA THR A 609 -8.13 -1.92 -25.13
C THR A 609 -8.63 -1.46 -23.77
N PHE A 610 -9.89 -1.70 -23.49
CA PHE A 610 -10.56 -1.25 -22.28
C PHE A 610 -11.23 -2.41 -21.57
N ALA A 611 -11.09 -2.49 -20.26
CA ALA A 611 -11.99 -3.26 -19.42
C ALA A 611 -13.33 -2.51 -19.27
N LYS A 612 -14.43 -3.25 -19.35
CA LYS A 612 -15.77 -2.69 -19.16
C LYS A 612 -16.01 -2.38 -17.68
N ALA A 613 -16.84 -1.37 -17.43
CA ALA A 613 -17.29 -1.08 -16.08
C ALA A 613 -18.08 -2.26 -15.49
N TYR A 614 -17.97 -2.45 -14.18
CA TYR A 614 -18.71 -3.49 -13.45
C TYR A 614 -19.07 -3.04 -12.04
N THR A 615 -20.05 -3.73 -11.45
CA THR A 615 -20.47 -3.54 -10.07
C THR A 615 -20.55 -4.89 -9.38
N THR A 616 -20.02 -4.99 -8.18
CA THR A 616 -20.17 -6.16 -7.29
C THR A 616 -20.94 -5.76 -6.04
N PHE A 617 -21.62 -6.72 -5.45
CA PHE A 617 -22.40 -6.54 -4.21
C PHE A 617 -21.95 -7.58 -3.19
N ASP A 618 -21.78 -7.16 -1.94
CA ASP A 618 -21.48 -8.05 -0.84
C ASP A 618 -22.55 -7.93 0.25
N VAL A 619 -22.79 -9.02 0.96
CA VAL A 619 -23.61 -9.04 2.16
C VAL A 619 -22.91 -9.82 3.26
N SER A 620 -22.90 -9.28 4.47
CA SER A 620 -22.35 -9.96 5.63
C SER A 620 -23.19 -9.73 6.88
N MET A 621 -23.11 -10.70 7.79
CA MET A 621 -23.75 -10.65 9.09
C MET A 621 -22.75 -11.05 10.17
N ASN A 622 -22.76 -10.33 11.28
CA ASN A 622 -22.00 -10.66 12.47
C ASN A 622 -22.95 -10.90 13.63
N TYR A 623 -22.66 -11.94 14.39
CA TYR A 623 -23.39 -12.29 15.61
C TYR A 623 -22.43 -12.43 16.79
N LYS A 624 -22.56 -11.52 17.74
CA LYS A 624 -21.86 -11.57 19.02
C LYS A 624 -22.58 -12.54 19.95
N VAL A 625 -22.10 -13.79 19.99
CA VAL A 625 -22.68 -14.88 20.79
C VAL A 625 -22.50 -14.60 22.27
N THR A 626 -21.30 -14.16 22.65
CA THR A 626 -20.93 -13.68 23.98
C THR A 626 -20.10 -12.42 23.84
N ASP A 627 -19.69 -11.80 24.94
CA ASP A 627 -18.75 -10.65 24.88
C ASP A 627 -17.38 -11.02 24.30
N THR A 628 -17.06 -12.31 24.33
CA THR A 628 -15.76 -12.82 23.87
C THR A 628 -15.82 -13.60 22.56
N LEU A 629 -17.01 -13.98 22.08
CA LEU A 629 -17.18 -14.80 20.87
C LEU A 629 -18.09 -14.11 19.85
N THR A 630 -17.55 -13.89 18.66
CA THR A 630 -18.27 -13.35 17.50
C THR A 630 -18.23 -14.33 16.34
N LEU A 631 -19.38 -14.64 15.75
CA LEU A 631 -19.52 -15.41 14.51
C LEU A 631 -19.79 -14.45 13.36
N ARG A 632 -19.32 -14.84 12.16
CA ARG A 632 -19.55 -14.11 10.92
C ARG A 632 -19.98 -15.05 9.81
N ALA A 633 -20.83 -14.56 8.92
CA ALA A 633 -21.17 -15.26 7.67
C ALA A 633 -21.55 -14.23 6.61
N GLY A 634 -21.37 -14.60 5.34
CA GLY A 634 -21.77 -13.70 4.26
C GLY A 634 -21.45 -14.24 2.88
N ILE A 635 -21.72 -13.39 1.90
CA ILE A 635 -21.52 -13.64 0.48
C ILE A 635 -20.80 -12.44 -0.12
N ILE A 636 -19.67 -12.67 -0.71
CA ILE A 636 -18.91 -11.68 -1.50
C ILE A 636 -19.32 -11.88 -2.96
N ASN A 637 -19.45 -10.78 -3.71
CA ASN A 637 -19.88 -10.77 -5.11
C ASN A 637 -21.19 -11.54 -5.32
N LEU A 638 -22.24 -11.13 -4.62
CA LEU A 638 -23.57 -11.76 -4.61
C LEU A 638 -24.15 -12.02 -6.03
N ALA A 639 -23.89 -11.09 -6.96
CA ALA A 639 -24.36 -11.16 -8.34
C ALA A 639 -23.50 -12.07 -9.23
N ASP A 640 -22.46 -12.70 -8.70
CA ASP A 640 -21.52 -13.57 -9.40
C ASP A 640 -20.90 -12.93 -10.65
N LYS A 641 -20.48 -11.66 -10.50
CA LYS A 641 -19.91 -10.91 -11.61
C LYS A 641 -18.49 -11.38 -11.88
N GLU A 642 -18.28 -12.03 -13.01
CA GLU A 642 -16.96 -12.42 -13.47
C GLU A 642 -16.20 -11.23 -14.06
N THR A 643 -15.06 -10.89 -13.45
CA THR A 643 -14.21 -9.81 -13.94
C THR A 643 -13.18 -10.26 -14.96
N ARG A 644 -12.83 -11.53 -15.00
CA ARG A 644 -11.95 -12.12 -16.04
C ARG A 644 -12.51 -11.92 -17.46
N THR A 645 -13.81 -12.13 -17.63
CA THR A 645 -14.49 -12.05 -18.96
C THR A 645 -14.57 -10.65 -19.53
N ILE A 646 -14.38 -9.62 -18.70
CA ILE A 646 -14.44 -8.21 -19.13
C ILE A 646 -13.07 -7.59 -19.31
N GLY A 647 -11.98 -8.38 -19.15
CA GLY A 647 -10.61 -7.92 -19.30
C GLY A 647 -10.11 -7.02 -18.15
N ALA A 648 -10.73 -7.10 -16.97
CA ALA A 648 -10.29 -6.32 -15.80
C ALA A 648 -8.86 -6.72 -15.36
N ASN A 649 -8.11 -5.73 -14.85
CA ASN A 649 -6.75 -5.96 -14.38
C ASN A 649 -6.67 -6.74 -13.05
N TYR A 650 -7.79 -6.86 -12.36
CA TYR A 650 -7.92 -7.53 -11.07
C TYR A 650 -9.01 -8.58 -11.11
N ASP A 651 -8.72 -9.75 -10.57
CA ASP A 651 -9.74 -10.81 -10.41
C ASP A 651 -10.46 -10.65 -9.06
N ASN A 652 -11.79 -10.58 -9.10
CA ASN A 652 -12.63 -10.48 -7.91
C ASN A 652 -13.11 -11.85 -7.40
N GLY A 653 -12.66 -12.94 -7.98
CA GLY A 653 -12.90 -14.29 -7.47
C GLY A 653 -14.30 -14.87 -7.67
N GLY A 654 -15.26 -14.26 -8.38
CA GLY A 654 -16.63 -14.78 -8.49
C GLY A 654 -17.39 -14.72 -7.14
N ARG A 655 -18.62 -15.29 -7.11
CA ARG A 655 -19.40 -15.37 -5.85
C ARG A 655 -18.69 -16.28 -4.85
N THR A 656 -18.52 -15.79 -3.62
CA THR A 656 -17.80 -16.51 -2.57
C THR A 656 -18.60 -16.47 -1.27
N TYR A 657 -18.89 -17.64 -0.71
CA TYR A 657 -19.49 -17.80 0.61
C TYR A 657 -18.41 -17.83 1.66
N PHE A 658 -18.63 -17.19 2.78
CA PHE A 658 -17.69 -17.26 3.90
C PHE A 658 -18.38 -17.47 5.24
N VAL A 659 -17.66 -18.12 6.13
CA VAL A 659 -17.97 -18.20 7.56
C VAL A 659 -16.71 -17.91 8.36
N GLY A 660 -16.88 -17.33 9.53
CA GLY A 660 -15.75 -17.03 10.39
C GLY A 660 -16.16 -16.92 11.85
N MET A 661 -15.15 -17.03 12.72
CA MET A 661 -15.33 -16.77 14.13
C MET A 661 -14.12 -16.05 14.70
N THR A 662 -14.37 -15.19 15.69
CA THR A 662 -13.33 -14.54 16.48
C THR A 662 -13.61 -14.75 17.95
N ALA A 663 -12.66 -15.37 18.65
CA ALA A 663 -12.65 -15.47 20.11
C ALA A 663 -11.71 -14.40 20.70
N ARG A 664 -12.11 -13.74 21.80
CA ARG A 664 -11.35 -12.72 22.53
C ARG A 664 -11.28 -13.05 24.01
N PHE A 665 -10.23 -12.59 24.71
CA PHE A 665 -10.11 -12.70 26.17
C PHE A 665 -9.41 -11.47 26.74
#